data_765638fbbaa80c2a06b0bd7ac2d82305
#
_entry.id   765638fbbaa80c2a06b0bd7ac2d82305
#
_cell.length_a   1.000
_cell.length_b   1.000
_cell.length_c   1.000
_cell.angle_alpha   90.00
_cell.angle_beta   90.00
_cell.angle_gamma   90.00
#
_symmetry.space_group_name_H-M   'P 1'
#
loop_
_entity.id
_entity.type
_entity.pdbx_description
1 polymer ?
#
loop_
_entity_poly.entity_id
_entity_poly.type
_entity_poly.pdbx_seq_one_letter_code
_entity_poly.pdbx_strand_id
1 'polypeptide(L)'
;MATAMLGGCRGAKLSVANEQFERGEYFEAQKTYRKVYNKLTKREQRPQRGAVAYQMGLCYSKLGMSARAASAYGNSLRYGGPDSTALLYMGQALQAEGKYAPAQKAYEEFIAKVKSEPETQENATKRRQLLAQADNGLAGCRFALAQKGHPTRYVVKNAKLFNSRRADFAPMFIDPQSEDVLYFTTTNEKVTGTKKSEITGMKKGDIWMTRKNEKGEWQRPETVEGELNTENDEGVISFTPDGQTMYLSRARREPNAHTGVEIYTSQRSDAKWSAPVKYEITADTISSYGHPAVSPDGKWLYFTSNMPGGSGGKDIWRVNIQERVGSLENLGEFINTPGDEMFPYVRTDSLLYFASDGHPGFGGLDIFKATLTPSGGWKVENMGAPMNSAADDFGITFGKGESGFFSSNRTDGRGYDHIYSFVLPDLEIWISGWVLDKDEEPVPNAVIRIVGNDGSNQKAVAKPDGSFRFPLQRGISYVMLAGAKGYLNAKQEFTSDTAEEDAEYGVDFILASIHKPVVVDNIFYDFDKATLRLESKTALDELAQVLRDNPNVTIEMASHTDRMGSDEYNIDLSGRRAKSVIDYLISVGIKPDRLQSQGYGESRPKTITKKLARLYPQFKEGDVLTEEYILALPEADQEVADQINRRTEFQVLSINYQMY
;
A
#
# COMPACT_ATOMS: atom_id res chain seq x y z
N MET A 1 33.61 28.63 -58.46
CA MET A 1 32.29 27.96 -58.62
C MET A 1 32.35 26.42 -58.49
N ALA A 2 33.13 25.83 -57.61
CA ALA A 2 33.22 24.36 -57.54
C ALA A 2 33.01 23.77 -56.12
N THR A 3 32.61 24.61 -55.16
CA THR A 3 32.48 24.17 -53.74
C THR A 3 31.03 24.00 -53.26
N ALA A 4 30.04 24.27 -54.12
CA ALA A 4 28.61 24.23 -53.75
C ALA A 4 27.90 22.89 -54.06
N MET A 5 28.48 21.97 -54.84
CA MET A 5 27.79 20.75 -55.26
C MET A 5 28.05 19.50 -54.41
N LEU A 6 29.00 19.49 -53.48
CA LEU A 6 29.25 18.34 -52.60
C LEU A 6 28.42 18.39 -51.29
N GLY A 7 27.79 19.50 -51.00
CA GLY A 7 26.90 19.66 -49.84
C GLY A 7 25.47 19.14 -50.06
N GLY A 8 24.96 19.15 -51.29
CA GLY A 8 23.55 18.90 -51.59
C GLY A 8 23.04 17.50 -51.26
N CYS A 9 23.81 16.44 -51.53
CA CYS A 9 23.37 15.06 -51.23
C CYS A 9 23.46 14.67 -49.75
N ARG A 10 24.29 15.34 -48.92
CA ARG A 10 24.37 15.12 -47.49
C ARG A 10 23.35 15.95 -46.74
N GLY A 11 23.12 17.21 -47.17
CA GLY A 11 22.09 18.09 -46.63
C GLY A 11 20.68 17.56 -46.87
N ALA A 12 20.41 17.02 -48.06
CA ALA A 12 19.12 16.41 -48.38
C ALA A 12 18.75 15.23 -47.49
N LYS A 13 19.70 14.42 -47.03
CA LYS A 13 19.43 13.30 -46.11
C LYS A 13 19.18 13.74 -44.68
N LEU A 14 19.84 14.78 -44.22
CA LEU A 14 19.59 15.39 -42.89
C LEU A 14 18.27 16.14 -42.90
N SER A 15 17.95 16.85 -43.98
CA SER A 15 16.64 17.52 -44.08
C SER A 15 15.48 16.52 -44.05
N VAL A 16 15.59 15.38 -44.72
CA VAL A 16 14.57 14.32 -44.65
C VAL A 16 14.38 13.81 -43.21
N ALA A 17 15.48 13.61 -42.48
CA ALA A 17 15.39 13.18 -41.08
C ALA A 17 14.70 14.24 -40.20
N ASN A 18 15.03 15.53 -40.43
CA ASN A 18 14.39 16.63 -39.73
C ASN A 18 12.89 16.73 -40.06
N GLU A 19 12.51 16.63 -41.33
CA GLU A 19 11.12 16.61 -41.77
C GLU A 19 10.32 15.44 -41.12
N GLN A 20 10.93 14.25 -41.09
CA GLN A 20 10.35 13.08 -40.41
C GLN A 20 10.15 13.34 -38.91
N PHE A 21 11.13 13.94 -38.25
CA PHE A 21 11.06 14.29 -36.84
C PHE A 21 9.94 15.31 -36.57
N GLU A 22 9.87 16.38 -37.36
CA GLU A 22 8.82 17.41 -37.22
C GLU A 22 7.41 16.87 -37.46
N ARG A 23 7.26 15.85 -38.30
CA ARG A 23 5.99 15.15 -38.50
C ARG A 23 5.69 14.12 -37.41
N GLY A 24 6.57 13.92 -36.39
CA GLY A 24 6.42 12.92 -35.34
C GLY A 24 6.75 11.48 -35.75
N GLU A 25 7.33 11.26 -36.94
CA GLU A 25 7.72 9.95 -37.48
C GLU A 25 9.04 9.46 -36.83
N TYR A 26 9.05 9.34 -35.47
CA TYR A 26 10.30 9.17 -34.72
C TYR A 26 11.04 7.87 -35.05
N PHE A 27 10.31 6.79 -35.39
CA PHE A 27 10.91 5.52 -35.75
C PHE A 27 11.64 5.59 -37.11
N GLU A 28 11.11 6.30 -38.09
CA GLU A 28 11.79 6.49 -39.38
C GLU A 28 12.89 7.56 -39.28
N ALA A 29 12.63 8.65 -38.53
CA ALA A 29 13.60 9.70 -38.28
C ALA A 29 14.91 9.15 -37.68
N GLN A 30 14.82 8.31 -36.60
CA GLN A 30 16.01 7.74 -35.97
C GLN A 30 16.83 6.86 -36.92
N LYS A 31 16.18 6.12 -37.83
CA LYS A 31 16.88 5.33 -38.84
C LYS A 31 17.64 6.22 -39.82
N THR A 32 17.03 7.32 -40.23
CA THR A 32 17.61 8.28 -41.16
C THR A 32 18.75 9.04 -40.48
N TYR A 33 18.56 9.55 -39.25
CA TYR A 33 19.62 10.17 -38.45
C TYR A 33 20.81 9.23 -38.25
N ARG A 34 20.56 7.94 -37.91
CA ARG A 34 21.63 6.94 -37.73
C ARG A 34 22.47 6.75 -38.98
N LYS A 35 21.84 6.75 -40.17
CA LYS A 35 22.57 6.69 -41.45
C LYS A 35 23.44 7.93 -41.68
N VAL A 36 22.97 9.11 -41.28
CA VAL A 36 23.73 10.36 -41.35
C VAL A 36 24.89 10.33 -40.36
N TYR A 37 24.61 9.98 -39.08
CA TYR A 37 25.60 9.89 -38.00
C TYR A 37 26.80 9.00 -38.36
N ASN A 38 26.54 7.84 -38.96
CA ASN A 38 27.57 6.89 -39.35
C ASN A 38 28.48 7.39 -40.52
N LYS A 39 28.03 8.41 -41.26
CA LYS A 39 28.84 9.04 -42.35
C LYS A 39 29.71 10.19 -41.84
N LEU A 40 29.44 10.73 -40.69
CA LEU A 40 30.17 11.86 -40.07
C LEU A 40 31.38 11.34 -39.30
N THR A 41 32.45 10.93 -39.99
CA THR A 41 33.61 10.29 -39.34
C THR A 41 34.82 11.21 -39.15
N LYS A 42 34.89 12.32 -39.91
CA LYS A 42 36.02 13.23 -39.89
C LYS A 42 36.03 14.16 -38.66
N ARG A 43 37.23 14.58 -38.24
CA ARG A 43 37.41 15.43 -37.03
C ARG A 43 36.68 16.76 -37.14
N GLU A 44 36.71 17.42 -38.27
CA GLU A 44 36.00 18.67 -38.55
C GLU A 44 34.46 18.54 -38.53
N GLN A 45 33.95 17.34 -38.66
CA GLN A 45 32.50 17.03 -38.61
C GLN A 45 31.98 16.74 -37.18
N ARG A 46 32.83 16.76 -36.17
CA ARG A 46 32.44 16.44 -34.77
C ARG A 46 31.24 17.24 -34.28
N PRO A 47 31.17 18.57 -34.43
CA PRO A 47 30.01 19.34 -33.95
C PRO A 47 28.70 18.90 -34.63
N GLN A 48 28.75 18.68 -35.97
CA GLN A 48 27.60 18.18 -36.72
C GLN A 48 27.20 16.76 -36.27
N ARG A 49 28.19 15.91 -35.97
CA ARG A 49 27.96 14.57 -35.44
C ARG A 49 27.30 14.63 -34.06
N GLY A 50 27.70 15.60 -33.20
CA GLY A 50 27.08 15.88 -31.92
C GLY A 50 25.62 16.32 -32.04
N ALA A 51 25.33 17.22 -32.99
CA ALA A 51 23.96 17.67 -33.24
C ALA A 51 23.05 16.52 -33.73
N VAL A 52 23.56 15.66 -34.64
CA VAL A 52 22.80 14.49 -35.10
C VAL A 52 22.59 13.46 -33.96
N ALA A 53 23.59 13.28 -33.10
CA ALA A 53 23.45 12.42 -31.91
C ALA A 53 22.37 12.93 -30.95
N TYR A 54 22.27 14.24 -30.77
CA TYR A 54 21.21 14.86 -30.00
C TYR A 54 19.81 14.54 -30.55
N GLN A 55 19.62 14.75 -31.87
CA GLN A 55 18.33 14.41 -32.51
C GLN A 55 18.00 12.92 -32.43
N MET A 56 19.02 12.03 -32.53
CA MET A 56 18.81 10.61 -32.26
C MET A 56 18.36 10.34 -30.83
N GLY A 57 18.93 11.06 -29.85
CA GLY A 57 18.53 11.01 -28.44
C GLY A 57 17.07 11.35 -28.28
N LEU A 58 16.61 12.47 -28.87
CA LEU A 58 15.19 12.87 -28.85
C LEU A 58 14.27 11.79 -29.45
N CYS A 59 14.65 11.22 -30.62
CA CYS A 59 13.89 10.11 -31.21
C CYS A 59 13.80 8.91 -30.27
N TYR A 60 14.92 8.50 -29.65
CA TYR A 60 14.95 7.36 -28.73
C TYR A 60 14.14 7.62 -27.47
N SER A 61 14.17 8.84 -26.92
CA SER A 61 13.31 9.22 -25.79
C SER A 61 11.83 9.09 -26.15
N LYS A 62 11.41 9.60 -27.31
CA LYS A 62 10.01 9.49 -27.77
C LYS A 62 9.57 8.05 -28.12
N LEU A 63 10.52 7.13 -28.26
CA LEU A 63 10.27 5.70 -28.49
C LEU A 63 10.40 4.85 -27.20
N GLY A 64 10.55 5.44 -26.01
CA GLY A 64 10.75 4.72 -24.76
C GLY A 64 12.08 3.95 -24.65
N MET A 65 13.06 4.27 -25.50
CA MET A 65 14.35 3.57 -25.58
C MET A 65 15.43 4.26 -24.73
N SER A 66 15.21 4.35 -23.40
CA SER A 66 15.98 5.17 -22.45
C SER A 66 17.49 4.91 -22.50
N ALA A 67 17.94 3.66 -22.54
CA ALA A 67 19.37 3.33 -22.63
C ALA A 67 20.03 3.87 -23.92
N ARG A 68 19.31 3.82 -25.03
CA ARG A 68 19.80 4.38 -26.31
C ARG A 68 19.78 5.89 -26.31
N ALA A 69 18.76 6.50 -25.69
CA ALA A 69 18.65 7.94 -25.52
C ALA A 69 19.83 8.47 -24.70
N ALA A 70 20.08 7.91 -23.51
CA ALA A 70 21.22 8.28 -22.66
C ALA A 70 22.56 8.18 -23.39
N SER A 71 22.77 7.10 -24.14
CA SER A 71 23.99 6.92 -24.97
C SER A 71 24.12 7.97 -26.08
N ALA A 72 23.01 8.32 -26.72
CA ALA A 72 22.98 9.30 -27.79
C ALA A 72 23.26 10.71 -27.27
N TYR A 73 22.64 11.11 -26.16
CA TYR A 73 22.94 12.40 -25.50
C TYR A 73 24.38 12.47 -24.99
N GLY A 74 24.91 11.39 -24.40
CA GLY A 74 26.32 11.30 -24.01
C GLY A 74 27.27 11.46 -25.20
N ASN A 75 26.92 10.92 -26.37
CA ASN A 75 27.69 11.14 -27.62
C ASN A 75 27.55 12.58 -28.12
N SER A 76 26.36 13.20 -27.98
CA SER A 76 26.19 14.61 -28.32
C SER A 76 27.16 15.49 -27.51
N LEU A 77 27.19 15.31 -26.21
CA LEU A 77 28.10 16.05 -25.31
C LEU A 77 29.58 15.80 -25.65
N ARG A 78 29.97 14.54 -25.91
CA ARG A 78 31.34 14.15 -26.27
C ARG A 78 31.83 14.80 -27.58
N TYR A 79 30.94 15.01 -28.52
CA TYR A 79 31.28 15.59 -29.82
C TYR A 79 31.04 17.11 -29.91
N GLY A 80 30.71 17.76 -28.80
CA GLY A 80 30.45 19.20 -28.77
C GLY A 80 29.16 19.57 -29.49
N GLY A 81 28.10 18.83 -29.28
CA GLY A 81 26.77 19.16 -29.78
C GLY A 81 26.33 20.53 -29.24
N PRO A 82 25.61 21.32 -30.04
CA PRO A 82 25.33 22.72 -29.74
C PRO A 82 24.28 22.91 -28.65
N ASP A 83 23.49 21.89 -28.34
CA ASP A 83 22.35 22.05 -27.46
C ASP A 83 22.71 21.73 -25.99
N SER A 84 22.49 22.71 -25.12
CA SER A 84 22.75 22.60 -23.69
C SER A 84 21.77 21.66 -22.98
N THR A 85 20.57 21.43 -23.53
CA THR A 85 19.55 20.55 -22.97
C THR A 85 19.91 19.06 -23.06
N ALA A 86 20.99 18.71 -23.78
CA ALA A 86 21.49 17.33 -23.82
C ALA A 86 21.80 16.75 -22.42
N LEU A 87 22.25 17.58 -21.47
CA LEU A 87 22.47 17.16 -20.08
C LEU A 87 21.15 16.84 -19.36
N LEU A 88 20.14 17.71 -19.52
CA LEU A 88 18.80 17.51 -18.96
C LEU A 88 18.19 16.20 -19.44
N TYR A 89 18.12 16.00 -20.75
CA TYR A 89 17.52 14.80 -21.34
C TYR A 89 18.35 13.54 -21.11
N MET A 90 19.67 13.68 -20.92
CA MET A 90 20.51 12.57 -20.46
C MET A 90 20.16 12.19 -19.01
N GLY A 91 19.92 13.17 -18.15
CA GLY A 91 19.45 12.97 -16.78
C GLY A 91 18.13 12.19 -16.75
N GLN A 92 17.14 12.62 -17.53
CA GLN A 92 15.84 11.95 -17.66
C GLN A 92 15.99 10.50 -18.15
N ALA A 93 16.79 10.28 -19.20
CA ALA A 93 17.02 8.96 -19.74
C ALA A 93 17.76 8.03 -18.77
N LEU A 94 18.69 8.54 -17.97
CA LEU A 94 19.38 7.79 -16.91
C LEU A 94 18.45 7.47 -15.74
N GLN A 95 17.57 8.39 -15.37
CA GLN A 95 16.55 8.18 -14.33
C GLN A 95 15.60 7.08 -14.76
N ALA A 96 15.10 7.09 -16.01
CA ALA A 96 14.26 6.04 -16.58
C ALA A 96 14.96 4.66 -16.69
N GLU A 97 16.28 4.60 -16.54
CA GLU A 97 17.06 3.37 -16.41
C GLU A 97 17.32 2.97 -14.94
N GLY A 98 16.77 3.70 -13.98
CA GLY A 98 17.04 3.52 -12.56
C GLY A 98 18.48 3.90 -12.13
N LYS A 99 19.21 4.61 -12.97
CA LYS A 99 20.58 5.06 -12.70
C LYS A 99 20.57 6.42 -12.02
N TYR A 100 20.02 6.47 -10.78
CA TYR A 100 19.73 7.73 -10.10
C TYR A 100 20.96 8.59 -9.80
N ALA A 101 22.07 8.02 -9.33
CA ALA A 101 23.27 8.82 -9.03
C ALA A 101 23.89 9.46 -10.27
N PRO A 102 24.07 8.77 -11.43
CA PRO A 102 24.45 9.42 -12.67
C PRO A 102 23.43 10.45 -13.19
N ALA A 103 22.12 10.20 -12.98
CA ALA A 103 21.05 11.13 -13.35
C ALA A 103 21.15 12.44 -12.55
N GLN A 104 21.28 12.34 -11.22
CA GLN A 104 21.49 13.51 -10.35
C GLN A 104 22.65 14.36 -10.83
N LYS A 105 23.80 13.75 -11.10
CA LYS A 105 24.97 14.45 -11.61
C LYS A 105 24.67 15.21 -12.91
N ALA A 106 23.96 14.60 -13.84
CA ALA A 106 23.59 15.23 -15.11
C ALA A 106 22.65 16.43 -14.89
N TYR A 107 21.66 16.31 -14.00
CA TYR A 107 20.79 17.43 -13.63
C TYR A 107 21.54 18.57 -12.93
N GLU A 108 22.41 18.28 -11.98
CA GLU A 108 23.23 19.26 -11.27
C GLU A 108 24.16 20.01 -12.24
N GLU A 109 24.84 19.31 -13.16
CA GLU A 109 25.65 19.91 -14.20
C GLU A 109 24.82 20.80 -15.14
N PHE A 110 23.61 20.39 -15.49
CA PHE A 110 22.69 21.17 -16.30
C PHE A 110 22.27 22.46 -15.57
N ILE A 111 21.82 22.35 -14.33
CA ILE A 111 21.40 23.49 -13.52
C ILE A 111 22.54 24.49 -13.33
N ALA A 112 23.74 24.01 -13.02
CA ALA A 112 24.92 24.87 -12.88
C ALA A 112 25.25 25.61 -14.18
N LYS A 113 25.21 24.92 -15.31
CA LYS A 113 25.45 25.50 -16.64
C LYS A 113 24.42 26.58 -16.96
N VAL A 114 23.13 26.27 -16.84
CA VAL A 114 22.05 27.22 -17.13
C VAL A 114 22.13 28.46 -16.21
N LYS A 115 22.43 28.26 -14.92
CA LYS A 115 22.59 29.40 -13.96
C LYS A 115 23.81 30.29 -14.28
N SER A 116 24.85 29.77 -14.91
CA SER A 116 26.02 30.52 -15.34
C SER A 116 25.81 31.34 -16.62
N GLU A 117 24.79 31.02 -17.43
CA GLU A 117 24.45 31.75 -18.63
C GLU A 117 23.61 33.00 -18.30
N PRO A 118 23.79 34.15 -19.03
CA PRO A 118 23.00 35.32 -18.78
C PRO A 118 21.53 35.12 -19.09
N GLU A 119 20.66 35.60 -18.23
CA GLU A 119 19.22 35.63 -18.45
C GLU A 119 18.85 36.84 -19.33
N THR A 120 18.10 36.58 -20.39
CA THR A 120 17.53 37.59 -21.28
C THR A 120 16.01 37.52 -21.22
N GLN A 121 15.32 38.62 -21.52
CA GLN A 121 13.85 38.63 -21.53
C GLN A 121 13.25 37.59 -22.48
N GLU A 122 13.96 37.31 -23.59
CA GLU A 122 13.54 36.35 -24.60
C GLU A 122 13.64 34.88 -24.12
N ASN A 123 14.67 34.53 -23.31
CA ASN A 123 14.92 33.18 -22.86
C ASN A 123 14.35 32.86 -21.46
N ALA A 124 13.85 33.84 -20.71
CA ALA A 124 13.50 33.74 -19.30
C ALA A 124 12.43 32.68 -19.02
N THR A 125 11.39 32.59 -19.84
CA THR A 125 10.31 31.61 -19.69
C THR A 125 10.78 30.19 -19.94
N LYS A 126 11.45 29.97 -21.09
CA LYS A 126 12.01 28.66 -21.44
C LYS A 126 13.05 28.19 -20.41
N ARG A 127 13.90 29.11 -19.95
CA ARG A 127 14.90 28.85 -18.92
C ARG A 127 14.25 28.38 -17.62
N ARG A 128 13.20 29.07 -17.13
CA ARG A 128 12.46 28.66 -15.93
C ARG A 128 11.85 27.28 -16.08
N GLN A 129 11.22 26.97 -17.21
CA GLN A 129 10.66 25.65 -17.48
C GLN A 129 11.71 24.54 -17.46
N LEU A 130 12.87 24.75 -18.11
CA LEU A 130 13.95 23.77 -18.15
C LEU A 130 14.60 23.56 -16.77
N LEU A 131 14.75 24.61 -15.98
CA LEU A 131 15.23 24.50 -14.60
C LEU A 131 14.22 23.75 -13.72
N ALA A 132 12.93 24.04 -13.86
CA ALA A 132 11.88 23.33 -13.12
C ALA A 132 11.87 21.82 -13.45
N GLN A 133 12.05 21.45 -14.73
CA GLN A 133 12.18 20.05 -15.13
C GLN A 133 13.43 19.38 -14.51
N ALA A 134 14.56 20.07 -14.48
CA ALA A 134 15.78 19.55 -13.88
C ALA A 134 15.68 19.41 -12.36
N ASP A 135 15.11 20.41 -11.68
CA ASP A 135 14.88 20.39 -10.23
C ASP A 135 13.89 19.26 -9.86
N ASN A 136 12.83 19.06 -10.68
CA ASN A 136 11.90 17.94 -10.52
C ASN A 136 12.58 16.58 -10.69
N GLY A 137 13.39 16.40 -11.75
CA GLY A 137 14.15 15.17 -11.96
C GLY A 137 15.13 14.88 -10.82
N LEU A 138 15.76 15.93 -10.27
CA LEU A 138 16.62 15.80 -9.09
C LEU A 138 15.83 15.39 -7.84
N ALA A 139 14.66 16.00 -7.61
CA ALA A 139 13.76 15.62 -6.53
C ALA A 139 13.27 14.16 -6.69
N GLY A 140 12.91 13.74 -7.91
CA GLY A 140 12.52 12.38 -8.23
C GLY A 140 13.63 11.37 -7.95
N CYS A 141 14.86 11.65 -8.34
CA CYS A 141 16.00 10.78 -8.02
C CYS A 141 16.20 10.65 -6.51
N ARG A 142 16.05 11.72 -5.73
CA ARG A 142 16.13 11.69 -4.25
C ARG A 142 14.99 10.87 -3.66
N PHE A 143 13.78 11.06 -4.16
CA PHE A 143 12.61 10.29 -3.77
C PHE A 143 12.82 8.79 -4.02
N ALA A 144 13.25 8.39 -5.21
CA ALA A 144 13.49 7.00 -5.56
C ALA A 144 14.58 6.34 -4.70
N LEU A 145 15.65 7.08 -4.37
CA LEU A 145 16.70 6.60 -3.47
C LEU A 145 16.20 6.45 -2.02
N ALA A 146 15.35 7.37 -1.53
CA ALA A 146 14.75 7.29 -0.21
C ALA A 146 13.76 6.13 -0.09
N GLN A 147 13.03 5.80 -1.17
CA GLN A 147 12.11 4.66 -1.23
C GLN A 147 12.82 3.30 -1.35
N LYS A 148 14.12 3.29 -1.61
CA LYS A 148 14.89 2.06 -1.75
C LYS A 148 14.90 1.28 -0.44
N GLY A 149 14.33 0.07 -0.45
CA GLY A 149 14.20 -0.78 0.75
C GLY A 149 12.92 -0.55 1.55
N HIS A 150 12.06 0.40 1.13
CA HIS A 150 10.76 0.69 1.73
C HIS A 150 9.63 0.63 0.68
N PRO A 151 9.42 -0.55 0.03
CA PRO A 151 8.34 -0.69 -0.93
C PRO A 151 6.98 -0.61 -0.21
N THR A 152 5.96 -0.20 -0.93
CA THR A 152 4.58 -0.31 -0.48
C THR A 152 4.16 -1.78 -0.42
N ARG A 153 3.04 -2.08 0.23
CA ARG A 153 2.53 -3.45 0.37
C ARG A 153 1.87 -4.01 -0.91
N TYR A 154 1.75 -3.21 -1.97
CA TYR A 154 1.21 -3.70 -3.23
C TYR A 154 2.03 -4.87 -3.77
N VAL A 155 1.34 -5.90 -4.26
CA VAL A 155 1.94 -7.03 -4.99
C VAL A 155 1.65 -6.85 -6.47
N VAL A 156 2.70 -6.70 -7.27
CA VAL A 156 2.61 -6.47 -8.72
C VAL A 156 3.11 -7.68 -9.48
N LYS A 157 2.34 -8.15 -10.47
CA LYS A 157 2.67 -9.31 -11.31
C LYS A 157 2.39 -9.02 -12.77
N ASN A 158 3.29 -9.48 -13.66
CA ASN A 158 3.06 -9.42 -15.10
C ASN A 158 1.85 -10.31 -15.48
N ALA A 159 0.85 -9.73 -16.14
CA ALA A 159 -0.35 -10.43 -16.59
C ALA A 159 -0.07 -11.19 -17.89
N LYS A 160 0.81 -12.19 -17.84
CA LYS A 160 1.36 -12.93 -18.98
C LYS A 160 0.30 -13.47 -19.96
N LEU A 161 -0.90 -13.78 -19.46
CA LEU A 161 -2.00 -14.28 -20.29
C LEU A 161 -2.50 -13.22 -21.28
N PHE A 162 -2.47 -11.95 -20.89
CA PHE A 162 -2.95 -10.83 -21.69
C PHE A 162 -1.89 -10.29 -22.64
N ASN A 163 -0.62 -10.42 -22.26
CA ASN A 163 0.50 -9.83 -22.96
C ASN A 163 0.94 -10.64 -24.17
N SER A 164 1.04 -9.99 -25.30
CA SER A 164 1.61 -10.51 -26.54
C SER A 164 3.14 -10.30 -26.59
N ARG A 165 3.75 -10.54 -27.75
CA ARG A 165 5.16 -10.18 -28.02
C ARG A 165 5.35 -8.71 -28.43
N ARG A 166 4.26 -7.96 -28.50
CA ARG A 166 4.20 -6.54 -28.88
C ARG A 166 3.68 -5.74 -27.68
N ALA A 167 3.30 -4.49 -27.90
CA ALA A 167 2.73 -3.68 -26.84
C ALA A 167 1.26 -4.06 -26.58
N ASP A 168 0.92 -4.19 -25.31
CA ASP A 168 -0.41 -4.41 -24.77
C ASP A 168 -0.57 -3.49 -23.57
N PHE A 169 -1.53 -2.52 -23.61
CA PHE A 169 -1.56 -1.43 -22.64
C PHE A 169 -2.96 -0.83 -22.44
N ALA A 170 -3.08 0.07 -21.48
CA ALA A 170 -4.29 0.79 -21.08
C ALA A 170 -5.49 -0.15 -20.81
N PRO A 171 -5.33 -1.09 -19.85
CA PRO A 171 -6.43 -1.96 -19.44
C PRO A 171 -7.55 -1.14 -18.81
N MET A 172 -8.81 -1.51 -19.10
CA MET A 172 -10.00 -0.87 -18.56
C MET A 172 -11.12 -1.89 -18.36
N PHE A 173 -11.63 -2.00 -17.15
CA PHE A 173 -12.85 -2.76 -16.89
C PHE A 173 -14.05 -2.06 -17.50
N ILE A 174 -14.95 -2.83 -18.12
CA ILE A 174 -16.26 -2.28 -18.54
C ILE A 174 -17.17 -2.03 -17.32
N ASP A 175 -17.07 -2.91 -16.34
CA ASP A 175 -17.73 -2.79 -15.03
C ASP A 175 -16.74 -3.18 -13.93
N PRO A 176 -16.24 -2.22 -13.16
CA PRO A 176 -15.33 -2.49 -12.04
C PRO A 176 -15.93 -3.35 -10.92
N GLN A 177 -17.26 -3.40 -10.81
CA GLN A 177 -17.94 -4.18 -9.76
C GLN A 177 -18.07 -5.66 -10.11
N SER A 178 -18.26 -6.00 -11.38
CA SER A 178 -18.28 -7.40 -11.81
C SER A 178 -16.88 -7.97 -12.02
N GLU A 179 -15.95 -7.16 -12.52
CA GLU A 179 -14.59 -7.55 -12.92
C GLU A 179 -14.55 -8.69 -13.96
N ASP A 180 -15.62 -8.88 -14.72
CA ASP A 180 -15.74 -10.05 -15.60
C ASP A 180 -15.14 -9.83 -16.97
N VAL A 181 -15.04 -8.57 -17.42
CA VAL A 181 -14.58 -8.20 -18.75
C VAL A 181 -13.59 -7.04 -18.66
N LEU A 182 -12.40 -7.27 -19.21
CA LEU A 182 -11.33 -6.29 -19.33
C LEU A 182 -11.03 -6.01 -20.80
N TYR A 183 -11.04 -4.74 -21.16
CA TYR A 183 -10.61 -4.25 -22.48
C TYR A 183 -9.22 -3.66 -22.38
N PHE A 184 -8.47 -3.65 -23.48
CA PHE A 184 -7.16 -3.02 -23.54
C PHE A 184 -6.73 -2.77 -24.99
N THR A 185 -5.70 -1.97 -25.18
CA THR A 185 -5.10 -1.71 -26.49
C THR A 185 -3.98 -2.71 -26.76
N THR A 186 -3.91 -3.25 -27.97
CA THR A 186 -2.83 -4.16 -28.40
C THR A 186 -2.29 -3.78 -29.77
N THR A 187 -1.00 -4.02 -29.99
CA THR A 187 -0.33 -3.88 -31.28
C THR A 187 0.16 -5.23 -31.83
N ASN A 188 -0.49 -6.32 -31.42
CA ASN A 188 -0.09 -7.68 -31.77
C ASN A 188 -0.18 -7.93 -33.29
N GLU A 189 0.31 -9.10 -33.76
CA GLU A 189 0.37 -9.40 -35.21
C GLU A 189 -1.02 -9.64 -35.84
N LYS A 190 -2.09 -9.78 -35.04
CA LYS A 190 -3.46 -10.06 -35.50
C LYS A 190 -4.37 -8.84 -35.55
N VAL A 191 -3.85 -7.64 -35.24
CA VAL A 191 -4.61 -6.39 -35.32
C VAL A 191 -5.06 -6.08 -36.75
N THR A 192 -6.13 -5.30 -36.84
CA THR A 192 -6.67 -4.81 -38.10
C THR A 192 -5.64 -3.93 -38.83
N GLY A 193 -5.60 -4.02 -40.11
CA GLY A 193 -4.63 -3.25 -40.89
C GLY A 193 -3.23 -3.88 -40.99
N THR A 194 -2.55 -3.55 -42.06
CA THR A 194 -1.23 -4.11 -42.39
C THR A 194 -0.08 -3.12 -42.23
N LYS A 195 -0.39 -1.82 -42.17
CA LYS A 195 0.61 -0.75 -42.12
C LYS A 195 1.17 -0.59 -40.70
N LYS A 196 2.47 -0.33 -40.63
CA LYS A 196 3.13 0.05 -39.38
C LYS A 196 3.02 1.54 -39.14
N SER A 197 2.97 1.90 -37.87
CA SER A 197 3.08 3.30 -37.43
C SER A 197 4.48 3.82 -37.74
N GLU A 198 4.56 4.98 -38.36
CA GLU A 198 5.82 5.70 -38.61
C GLU A 198 6.38 6.30 -37.32
N ILE A 199 5.50 6.47 -36.29
CA ILE A 199 5.86 6.95 -34.94
C ILE A 199 6.61 5.84 -34.21
N THR A 200 5.99 4.66 -34.02
CA THR A 200 6.50 3.58 -33.17
C THR A 200 7.20 2.46 -33.91
N GLY A 201 6.92 2.30 -35.20
CA GLY A 201 7.39 1.17 -36.02
C GLY A 201 6.67 -0.15 -35.75
N MET A 202 5.69 -0.15 -34.87
CA MET A 202 4.80 -1.28 -34.58
C MET A 202 3.59 -1.25 -35.53
N LYS A 203 2.79 -2.31 -35.56
CA LYS A 203 1.44 -2.22 -36.12
C LYS A 203 0.63 -1.22 -35.32
N LYS A 204 -0.44 -0.72 -35.88
CA LYS A 204 -1.34 0.19 -35.20
C LYS A 204 -2.12 -0.54 -34.12
N GLY A 205 -2.58 0.18 -33.12
CA GLY A 205 -3.33 -0.36 -32.00
C GLY A 205 -4.77 -0.69 -32.37
N ASP A 206 -5.23 -1.83 -31.88
CA ASP A 206 -6.61 -2.26 -31.85
C ASP A 206 -7.07 -2.42 -30.40
N ILE A 207 -8.36 -2.30 -30.16
CA ILE A 207 -8.98 -2.59 -28.90
C ILE A 207 -9.35 -4.08 -28.87
N TRP A 208 -8.82 -4.80 -27.88
CA TRP A 208 -9.12 -6.19 -27.62
C TRP A 208 -9.77 -6.33 -26.24
N MET A 209 -10.34 -7.52 -25.96
CA MET A 209 -10.94 -7.81 -24.67
C MET A 209 -10.57 -9.21 -24.20
N THR A 210 -10.70 -9.41 -22.91
CA THR A 210 -10.70 -10.72 -22.27
C THR A 210 -11.84 -10.79 -21.26
N ARG A 211 -12.30 -12.00 -20.97
CA ARG A 211 -13.40 -12.25 -20.02
C ARG A 211 -13.05 -13.39 -19.08
N LYS A 212 -13.67 -13.41 -17.91
CA LYS A 212 -13.63 -14.55 -17.01
C LYS A 212 -14.62 -15.63 -17.49
N ASN A 213 -14.23 -16.89 -17.29
CA ASN A 213 -15.14 -18.04 -17.49
C ASN A 213 -16.05 -18.22 -16.25
N GLU A 214 -16.94 -19.21 -16.29
CA GLU A 214 -17.85 -19.55 -15.17
C GLU A 214 -17.12 -19.91 -13.85
N LYS A 215 -15.84 -20.24 -13.92
CA LYS A 215 -14.98 -20.51 -12.76
C LYS A 215 -14.25 -19.26 -12.24
N GLY A 216 -14.48 -18.10 -12.84
CA GLY A 216 -13.80 -16.86 -12.51
C GLY A 216 -12.36 -16.75 -13.05
N GLU A 217 -11.95 -17.63 -13.98
CA GLU A 217 -10.61 -17.63 -14.56
C GLU A 217 -10.58 -16.81 -15.85
N TRP A 218 -9.57 -15.97 -16.01
CA TRP A 218 -9.35 -15.17 -17.21
C TRP A 218 -9.10 -16.05 -18.44
N GLN A 219 -9.77 -15.73 -19.53
CA GLN A 219 -9.58 -16.35 -20.83
C GLN A 219 -8.49 -15.65 -21.65
N ARG A 220 -8.09 -16.26 -22.77
CA ARG A 220 -7.18 -15.61 -23.71
C ARG A 220 -7.88 -14.43 -24.38
N PRO A 221 -7.15 -13.29 -24.56
CA PRO A 221 -7.72 -12.14 -25.25
C PRO A 221 -8.19 -12.45 -26.68
N GLU A 222 -9.26 -11.77 -27.05
CA GLU A 222 -9.86 -11.84 -28.37
C GLU A 222 -10.21 -10.43 -28.90
N THR A 223 -10.45 -10.33 -30.19
CA THR A 223 -10.91 -9.06 -30.81
C THR A 223 -12.32 -8.74 -30.35
N VAL A 224 -12.64 -7.45 -30.21
CA VAL A 224 -14.02 -7.03 -29.96
C VAL A 224 -14.89 -7.23 -31.22
N GLU A 225 -16.16 -7.57 -30.99
CA GLU A 225 -17.11 -7.71 -32.09
C GLU A 225 -17.67 -6.33 -32.52
N GLY A 226 -17.94 -6.17 -33.81
CA GLY A 226 -18.50 -4.97 -34.40
C GLY A 226 -17.50 -4.21 -35.29
N GLU A 227 -17.71 -2.90 -35.40
CA GLU A 227 -16.95 -2.03 -36.33
C GLU A 227 -15.98 -1.08 -35.61
N LEU A 228 -15.58 -1.43 -34.37
CA LEU A 228 -14.77 -0.58 -33.50
C LEU A 228 -13.34 -0.40 -34.04
N ASN A 229 -12.69 -1.51 -34.38
CA ASN A 229 -11.31 -1.52 -34.88
C ASN A 229 -11.26 -1.25 -36.37
N THR A 230 -10.39 -0.35 -36.80
CA THR A 230 -10.26 0.07 -38.20
C THR A 230 -8.79 0.00 -38.67
N GLU A 231 -8.48 0.55 -39.84
CA GLU A 231 -7.10 0.73 -40.27
C GLU A 231 -6.35 1.88 -39.55
N ASN A 232 -7.04 2.59 -38.63
CA ASN A 232 -6.40 3.65 -37.85
C ASN A 232 -5.77 3.08 -36.59
N ASP A 233 -5.24 3.96 -35.74
CA ASP A 233 -4.62 3.64 -34.47
C ASP A 233 -5.65 3.95 -33.38
N GLU A 234 -6.39 2.94 -32.92
CA GLU A 234 -7.38 3.05 -31.87
C GLU A 234 -6.81 2.57 -30.55
N GLY A 235 -7.11 3.27 -29.47
CA GLY A 235 -6.67 2.82 -28.13
C GLY A 235 -7.12 3.73 -27.02
N VAL A 236 -6.72 3.44 -25.84
CA VAL A 236 -7.04 4.09 -24.56
C VAL A 236 -8.51 4.42 -24.46
N ILE A 237 -9.23 3.64 -23.69
CA ILE A 237 -10.69 3.64 -23.64
C ILE A 237 -11.21 3.96 -22.26
N SER A 238 -12.45 4.40 -22.19
CA SER A 238 -13.26 4.49 -20.98
C SER A 238 -14.72 4.22 -21.30
N PHE A 239 -15.51 3.83 -20.32
CA PHE A 239 -16.92 3.50 -20.48
C PHE A 239 -17.80 4.41 -19.66
N THR A 240 -19.03 4.65 -20.14
CA THR A 240 -20.10 5.14 -19.27
C THR A 240 -20.44 4.11 -18.20
N PRO A 241 -20.98 4.51 -17.02
CA PRO A 241 -21.28 3.59 -15.93
C PRO A 241 -22.23 2.44 -16.28
N ASP A 242 -23.08 2.64 -17.28
CA ASP A 242 -23.98 1.62 -17.82
C ASP A 242 -23.33 0.67 -18.83
N GLY A 243 -22.04 0.90 -19.17
CA GLY A 243 -21.29 0.12 -20.15
C GLY A 243 -21.80 0.20 -21.59
N GLN A 244 -22.70 1.15 -21.92
CA GLN A 244 -23.30 1.25 -23.25
C GLN A 244 -22.53 2.14 -24.22
N THR A 245 -21.78 3.11 -23.70
CA THR A 245 -20.96 4.01 -24.51
C THR A 245 -19.49 3.84 -24.16
N MET A 246 -18.67 3.62 -25.15
CA MET A 246 -17.20 3.65 -25.07
C MET A 246 -16.69 4.99 -25.59
N TYR A 247 -15.85 5.66 -24.83
CA TYR A 247 -14.99 6.74 -25.29
C TYR A 247 -13.60 6.16 -25.60
N LEU A 248 -13.02 6.53 -26.74
CA LEU A 248 -11.73 6.02 -27.16
C LEU A 248 -10.87 7.09 -27.82
N SER A 249 -9.57 6.96 -27.69
CA SER A 249 -8.58 7.77 -28.41
C SER A 249 -8.35 7.18 -29.80
N ARG A 250 -8.25 8.02 -30.82
CA ARG A 250 -7.93 7.63 -32.18
C ARG A 250 -6.96 8.61 -32.81
N ALA A 251 -5.91 8.09 -33.42
CA ALA A 251 -4.93 8.93 -34.12
C ALA A 251 -5.57 9.63 -35.32
N ARG A 252 -5.45 10.96 -35.38
CA ARG A 252 -5.84 11.78 -36.53
C ARG A 252 -4.85 11.56 -37.68
N ARG A 253 -5.37 11.34 -38.85
CA ARG A 253 -4.58 11.23 -40.10
C ARG A 253 -5.06 12.26 -41.11
N GLU A 254 -4.23 13.26 -41.30
CA GLU A 254 -4.32 14.12 -42.47
C GLU A 254 -2.97 14.10 -43.19
N PRO A 255 -2.93 13.96 -44.54
CA PRO A 255 -1.68 14.06 -45.28
C PRO A 255 -1.03 15.43 -45.03
N ASN A 256 0.24 15.42 -44.57
CA ASN A 256 1.05 16.60 -44.27
C ASN A 256 0.65 17.44 -43.06
N ALA A 257 -0.30 17.01 -42.22
CA ALA A 257 -0.62 17.65 -40.93
C ALA A 257 0.16 17.00 -39.77
N HIS A 258 0.27 17.71 -38.66
CA HIS A 258 0.80 17.13 -37.42
C HIS A 258 -0.07 15.95 -36.99
N THR A 259 0.55 14.84 -36.60
CA THR A 259 -0.14 13.71 -35.99
C THR A 259 -0.69 14.14 -34.64
N GLY A 260 -2.02 14.15 -34.53
CA GLY A 260 -2.74 14.40 -33.28
C GLY A 260 -3.59 13.21 -32.90
N VAL A 261 -4.18 13.27 -31.74
CA VAL A 261 -5.13 12.29 -31.22
C VAL A 261 -6.46 13.00 -30.97
N GLU A 262 -7.56 12.33 -31.26
CA GLU A 262 -8.92 12.83 -31.05
C GLU A 262 -9.74 11.79 -30.30
N ILE A 263 -10.78 12.24 -29.58
CA ILE A 263 -11.69 11.36 -28.86
C ILE A 263 -12.88 11.02 -29.75
N TYR A 264 -13.21 9.76 -29.79
CA TYR A 264 -14.35 9.18 -30.48
C TYR A 264 -15.28 8.47 -29.49
N THR A 265 -16.52 8.22 -29.86
CA THR A 265 -17.46 7.40 -29.13
C THR A 265 -17.94 6.25 -29.99
N SER A 266 -18.20 5.10 -29.37
CA SER A 266 -18.87 3.96 -29.95
C SER A 266 -19.99 3.49 -29.03
N GLN A 267 -21.09 3.05 -29.61
CA GLN A 267 -22.26 2.57 -28.90
C GLN A 267 -22.30 1.05 -28.93
N ARG A 268 -22.70 0.45 -27.81
CA ARG A 268 -22.88 -0.99 -27.68
C ARG A 268 -24.32 -1.39 -28.00
N SER A 269 -24.47 -2.39 -28.86
CA SER A 269 -25.74 -3.08 -29.09
C SER A 269 -25.49 -4.57 -28.95
N ASP A 270 -26.08 -5.19 -27.95
CA ASP A 270 -25.79 -6.56 -27.51
C ASP A 270 -24.29 -6.72 -27.19
N ALA A 271 -23.57 -7.58 -27.93
CA ALA A 271 -22.13 -7.80 -27.79
C ALA A 271 -21.28 -6.96 -28.74
N LYS A 272 -21.89 -6.16 -29.65
CA LYS A 272 -21.22 -5.49 -30.77
C LYS A 272 -21.08 -4.00 -30.52
N TRP A 273 -19.95 -3.46 -30.94
CA TRP A 273 -19.65 -2.03 -30.92
C TRP A 273 -19.86 -1.41 -32.31
N SER A 274 -20.49 -0.24 -32.35
CA SER A 274 -20.67 0.51 -33.59
C SER A 274 -19.36 1.09 -34.12
N ALA A 275 -19.35 1.54 -35.35
CA ALA A 275 -18.25 2.34 -35.89
C ALA A 275 -18.03 3.60 -35.04
N PRO A 276 -16.77 3.97 -34.71
CA PRO A 276 -16.48 5.15 -33.91
C PRO A 276 -16.89 6.46 -34.56
N VAL A 277 -17.56 7.32 -33.81
CA VAL A 277 -18.00 8.67 -34.22
C VAL A 277 -17.20 9.69 -33.42
N LYS A 278 -16.66 10.71 -34.10
CA LYS A 278 -15.86 11.77 -33.45
C LYS A 278 -16.70 12.48 -32.38
N TYR A 279 -16.12 12.63 -31.20
CA TYR A 279 -16.68 13.40 -30.10
C TYR A 279 -16.02 14.78 -30.06
N GLU A 280 -16.74 15.81 -30.46
CA GLU A 280 -16.22 17.18 -30.49
C GLU A 280 -16.30 17.80 -29.09
N ILE A 281 -15.13 18.15 -28.54
CA ILE A 281 -14.99 18.81 -27.23
C ILE A 281 -14.89 20.32 -27.42
N THR A 282 -14.09 20.76 -28.39
CA THR A 282 -13.86 22.18 -28.69
C THR A 282 -13.80 22.40 -30.20
N ALA A 283 -13.80 23.67 -30.62
CA ALA A 283 -13.55 24.05 -32.01
C ALA A 283 -12.05 24.01 -32.40
N ASP A 284 -11.14 23.78 -31.47
CA ASP A 284 -9.70 23.66 -31.72
C ASP A 284 -9.41 22.33 -32.42
N THR A 285 -8.89 22.41 -33.63
CA THR A 285 -8.51 21.24 -34.45
C THR A 285 -7.02 21.00 -34.51
N ILE A 286 -6.21 21.80 -33.79
CA ILE A 286 -4.75 21.72 -33.82
C ILE A 286 -4.25 20.83 -32.67
N SER A 287 -4.79 21.04 -31.46
CA SER A 287 -4.41 20.31 -30.26
C SER A 287 -4.80 18.83 -30.32
N SER A 288 -4.15 18.03 -29.50
CA SER A 288 -4.46 16.62 -29.29
C SER A 288 -5.39 16.45 -28.10
N TYR A 289 -6.37 15.56 -28.24
CA TYR A 289 -7.34 15.19 -27.19
C TYR A 289 -7.35 13.67 -27.06
N GLY A 290 -6.94 13.16 -25.92
CA GLY A 290 -6.80 11.70 -25.75
C GLY A 290 -7.02 11.23 -24.31
N HIS A 291 -6.83 9.96 -24.08
CA HIS A 291 -6.92 9.31 -22.79
C HIS A 291 -8.22 9.64 -22.04
N PRO A 292 -9.39 9.34 -22.63
CA PRO A 292 -10.66 9.64 -22.00
C PRO A 292 -10.87 8.85 -20.71
N ALA A 293 -11.49 9.47 -19.70
CA ALA A 293 -11.91 8.82 -18.47
C ALA A 293 -13.27 9.40 -18.03
N VAL A 294 -14.31 8.59 -18.03
CA VAL A 294 -15.64 8.97 -17.59
C VAL A 294 -15.71 8.87 -16.06
N SER A 295 -16.32 9.87 -15.41
CA SER A 295 -16.57 9.83 -13.97
C SER A 295 -17.59 8.75 -13.60
N PRO A 296 -17.54 8.19 -12.36
CA PRO A 296 -18.46 7.13 -11.92
C PRO A 296 -19.95 7.54 -11.94
N ASP A 297 -20.26 8.84 -11.85
CA ASP A 297 -21.61 9.37 -11.96
C ASP A 297 -22.06 9.61 -13.42
N GLY A 298 -21.17 9.39 -14.40
CA GLY A 298 -21.42 9.56 -15.83
C GLY A 298 -21.55 11.01 -16.31
N LYS A 299 -21.24 12.00 -15.47
CA LYS A 299 -21.43 13.41 -15.82
C LYS A 299 -20.22 14.06 -16.47
N TRP A 300 -19.01 13.64 -16.08
CA TRP A 300 -17.77 14.27 -16.49
C TRP A 300 -16.94 13.34 -17.36
N LEU A 301 -16.42 13.89 -18.43
CA LEU A 301 -15.33 13.29 -19.22
C LEU A 301 -14.03 13.99 -18.89
N TYR A 302 -13.12 13.29 -18.23
CA TYR A 302 -11.73 13.71 -18.06
C TYR A 302 -10.95 13.27 -19.29
N PHE A 303 -9.96 14.06 -19.68
CA PHE A 303 -9.13 13.76 -20.84
C PHE A 303 -7.81 14.50 -20.76
N THR A 304 -6.88 14.12 -21.59
CA THR A 304 -5.55 14.72 -21.72
C THR A 304 -5.47 15.58 -22.96
N SER A 305 -4.95 16.80 -22.86
CA SER A 305 -4.77 17.69 -24.00
C SER A 305 -3.59 18.65 -23.82
N ASN A 306 -2.93 18.99 -24.94
CA ASN A 306 -1.93 20.06 -25.02
C ASN A 306 -2.52 21.38 -25.54
N MET A 307 -3.83 21.58 -25.38
CA MET A 307 -4.47 22.83 -25.81
C MET A 307 -3.99 24.03 -25.01
N PRO A 308 -4.07 25.25 -25.59
CA PRO A 308 -3.66 26.48 -24.92
C PRO A 308 -4.35 26.69 -23.59
N GLY A 309 -3.63 27.26 -22.62
CA GLY A 309 -4.15 27.51 -21.26
C GLY A 309 -3.79 26.44 -20.25
N GLY A 310 -3.01 25.43 -20.63
CA GLY A 310 -2.42 24.45 -19.73
C GLY A 310 -1.15 24.89 -19.03
N SER A 311 -0.61 24.04 -18.14
CA SER A 311 0.59 24.28 -17.34
C SER A 311 1.87 23.85 -18.05
N GLY A 312 1.80 22.91 -19.00
CA GLY A 312 3.00 22.36 -19.60
C GLY A 312 2.81 21.62 -20.91
N GLY A 313 3.19 20.36 -20.93
CA GLY A 313 3.08 19.50 -22.10
C GLY A 313 1.66 19.11 -22.38
N LYS A 314 1.24 17.98 -21.80
CA LYS A 314 -0.15 17.54 -21.81
C LYS A 314 -0.72 17.65 -20.41
N ASP A 315 -1.84 18.30 -20.29
CA ASP A 315 -2.56 18.52 -19.06
C ASP A 315 -3.83 17.68 -18.99
N ILE A 316 -4.29 17.38 -17.79
CA ILE A 316 -5.62 16.79 -17.56
C ILE A 316 -6.67 17.90 -17.49
N TRP A 317 -7.69 17.73 -18.29
CA TRP A 317 -8.85 18.58 -18.40
C TRP A 317 -10.10 17.76 -18.12
N ARG A 318 -11.21 18.42 -17.84
CA ARG A 318 -12.53 17.78 -17.82
C ARG A 318 -13.58 18.63 -18.50
N VAL A 319 -14.63 17.96 -18.96
CA VAL A 319 -15.81 18.59 -19.59
C VAL A 319 -17.05 17.85 -19.14
N ASN A 320 -18.14 18.57 -18.88
CA ASN A 320 -19.45 17.93 -18.65
C ASN A 320 -19.94 17.31 -19.96
N ILE A 321 -20.33 16.03 -19.92
CA ILE A 321 -20.69 15.25 -21.11
C ILE A 321 -21.91 15.83 -21.82
N GLN A 322 -22.85 16.45 -21.11
CA GLN A 322 -24.07 17.06 -21.67
C GLN A 322 -23.84 18.50 -22.09
N GLU A 323 -23.17 19.31 -21.28
CA GLU A 323 -23.00 20.75 -21.52
C GLU A 323 -21.83 21.05 -22.49
N ARG A 324 -20.85 20.13 -22.58
CA ARG A 324 -19.67 20.20 -23.45
C ARG A 324 -18.87 21.50 -23.27
N VAL A 325 -18.65 22.25 -24.34
CA VAL A 325 -17.71 23.39 -24.43
C VAL A 325 -17.86 24.42 -23.29
N GLY A 326 -19.10 24.67 -22.83
CA GLY A 326 -19.39 25.64 -21.77
C GLY A 326 -18.86 25.26 -20.38
N SER A 327 -18.49 23.98 -20.18
CA SER A 327 -18.05 23.43 -18.91
C SER A 327 -16.59 22.96 -18.92
N LEU A 328 -15.82 23.35 -19.93
CA LEU A 328 -14.42 22.95 -20.09
C LEU A 328 -13.56 23.54 -18.97
N GLU A 329 -12.83 22.69 -18.25
CA GLU A 329 -12.04 23.05 -17.08
C GLU A 329 -10.69 22.35 -17.08
N ASN A 330 -9.60 23.12 -16.83
CA ASN A 330 -8.28 22.59 -16.50
C ASN A 330 -8.23 22.22 -15.01
N LEU A 331 -7.66 21.07 -14.63
CA LEU A 331 -7.62 20.63 -13.23
C LEU A 331 -6.65 21.42 -12.34
N GLY A 332 -5.91 22.37 -12.90
CA GLY A 332 -5.05 23.31 -12.18
C GLY A 332 -3.70 22.74 -11.78
N GLU A 333 -2.90 23.59 -11.15
CA GLU A 333 -1.47 23.40 -10.89
C GLU A 333 -1.12 22.32 -9.86
N PHE A 334 -2.09 21.85 -9.06
CA PHE A 334 -1.86 20.71 -8.17
C PHE A 334 -1.78 19.38 -8.91
N ILE A 335 -2.53 19.25 -10.02
CA ILE A 335 -2.54 18.08 -10.88
C ILE A 335 -1.58 18.26 -12.04
N ASN A 336 -1.70 19.40 -12.75
CA ASN A 336 -1.00 19.67 -13.99
C ASN A 336 0.32 20.40 -13.72
N THR A 337 1.40 19.92 -14.35
CA THR A 337 2.78 20.39 -14.18
C THR A 337 3.35 20.90 -15.51
N PRO A 338 4.58 21.42 -15.56
CA PRO A 338 5.27 21.63 -16.82
C PRO A 338 5.60 20.38 -17.64
N GLY A 339 5.39 19.17 -17.10
CA GLY A 339 5.55 17.88 -17.77
C GLY A 339 4.31 17.44 -18.54
N ASP A 340 4.17 16.14 -18.68
CA ASP A 340 3.00 15.48 -19.27
C ASP A 340 2.19 14.79 -18.16
N GLU A 341 0.89 15.11 -18.02
CA GLU A 341 -0.09 14.40 -17.22
C GLU A 341 -1.04 13.64 -18.13
N MET A 342 -1.08 12.31 -17.96
CA MET A 342 -1.76 11.41 -18.89
C MET A 342 -2.54 10.30 -18.18
N PHE A 343 -3.40 9.60 -18.91
CA PHE A 343 -4.14 8.43 -18.45
C PHE A 343 -4.92 8.66 -17.15
N PRO A 344 -5.78 9.70 -17.09
CA PRO A 344 -6.64 9.88 -15.93
C PRO A 344 -7.55 8.66 -15.71
N TYR A 345 -7.78 8.32 -14.44
CA TYR A 345 -8.75 7.31 -14.00
C TYR A 345 -9.49 7.85 -12.78
N VAL A 346 -10.78 8.12 -12.94
CA VAL A 346 -11.64 8.66 -11.87
C VAL A 346 -12.24 7.50 -11.11
N ARG A 347 -11.80 7.27 -9.87
CA ARG A 347 -12.31 6.18 -9.02
C ARG A 347 -13.55 6.58 -8.23
N THR A 348 -13.57 7.81 -7.73
CA THR A 348 -14.69 8.46 -7.07
C THR A 348 -14.66 9.96 -7.37
N ASP A 349 -15.68 10.71 -6.97
CA ASP A 349 -15.73 12.16 -7.16
C ASP A 349 -14.57 12.91 -6.45
N SER A 350 -13.93 12.26 -5.48
CA SER A 350 -12.82 12.82 -4.69
C SER A 350 -11.49 12.08 -4.87
N LEU A 351 -11.42 11.11 -5.78
CA LEU A 351 -10.25 10.25 -5.94
C LEU A 351 -9.95 10.03 -7.42
N LEU A 352 -8.85 10.63 -7.88
CA LEU A 352 -8.32 10.55 -9.23
C LEU A 352 -6.95 9.88 -9.22
N TYR A 353 -6.71 9.00 -10.19
CA TYR A 353 -5.38 8.49 -10.51
C TYR A 353 -4.96 8.98 -11.89
N PHE A 354 -3.68 9.21 -12.08
CA PHE A 354 -3.12 9.63 -13.37
C PHE A 354 -1.64 9.25 -13.46
N ALA A 355 -1.08 9.31 -14.65
CA ALA A 355 0.35 9.12 -14.88
C ALA A 355 1.01 10.45 -15.20
N SER A 356 2.19 10.72 -14.65
CA SER A 356 2.93 11.97 -14.90
C SER A 356 4.44 11.75 -14.93
N ASP A 357 5.14 12.50 -15.78
CA ASP A 357 6.59 12.69 -15.77
C ASP A 357 7.00 14.06 -15.20
N GLY A 358 6.02 14.89 -14.85
CA GLY A 358 6.21 16.22 -14.31
C GLY A 358 6.18 16.33 -12.80
N HIS A 359 5.63 15.35 -12.09
CA HIS A 359 5.74 15.21 -10.63
C HIS A 359 6.99 14.42 -10.23
N PRO A 360 7.56 14.63 -9.01
CA PRO A 360 8.70 13.85 -8.54
C PRO A 360 8.40 12.34 -8.49
N GLY A 361 9.17 11.55 -9.24
CA GLY A 361 8.91 10.13 -9.40
C GLY A 361 10.17 9.30 -9.63
N PHE A 362 9.98 8.01 -9.97
CA PHE A 362 11.07 7.06 -10.15
C PHE A 362 11.75 7.20 -11.52
N GLY A 363 11.02 7.60 -12.56
CA GLY A 363 11.67 7.62 -13.86
C GLY A 363 10.90 8.22 -15.01
N GLY A 364 10.22 7.38 -15.76
CA GLY A 364 9.38 7.81 -16.87
C GLY A 364 8.04 8.36 -16.37
N LEU A 365 6.93 7.85 -16.92
CA LEU A 365 5.62 8.09 -16.35
C LEU A 365 5.47 7.30 -15.06
N ASP A 366 5.10 7.97 -13.98
CA ASP A 366 4.74 7.34 -12.70
C ASP A 366 3.25 7.52 -12.42
N ILE A 367 2.61 6.54 -11.79
CA ILE A 367 1.21 6.62 -11.37
C ILE A 367 1.12 7.41 -10.06
N PHE A 368 0.25 8.42 -10.06
CA PHE A 368 -0.07 9.25 -8.90
C PHE A 368 -1.52 9.07 -8.49
N LYS A 369 -1.75 9.21 -7.20
CA LYS A 369 -3.05 9.27 -6.56
C LYS A 369 -3.32 10.70 -6.13
N ALA A 370 -4.41 11.29 -6.59
CA ALA A 370 -4.88 12.60 -6.18
C ALA A 370 -6.16 12.48 -5.36
N THR A 371 -6.15 13.01 -4.14
CA THR A 371 -7.30 13.03 -3.24
C THR A 371 -7.79 14.46 -3.07
N LEU A 372 -9.07 14.70 -3.30
CA LEU A 372 -9.68 16.01 -3.09
C LEU A 372 -9.73 16.31 -1.58
N THR A 373 -9.15 17.42 -1.18
CA THR A 373 -9.14 17.85 0.22
C THR A 373 -10.46 18.58 0.59
N PRO A 374 -10.81 18.65 1.88
CA PRO A 374 -11.98 19.41 2.33
C PRO A 374 -11.94 20.91 1.96
N SER A 375 -10.76 21.47 1.71
CA SER A 375 -10.55 22.85 1.26
C SER A 375 -10.72 23.05 -0.25
N GLY A 376 -11.02 21.99 -1.02
CA GLY A 376 -11.24 22.03 -2.46
C GLY A 376 -9.97 21.92 -3.32
N GLY A 377 -8.80 21.72 -2.72
CA GLY A 377 -7.55 21.44 -3.44
C GLY A 377 -7.27 19.95 -3.58
N TRP A 378 -6.30 19.58 -4.42
CA TRP A 378 -5.86 18.20 -4.58
C TRP A 378 -4.58 17.93 -3.79
N LYS A 379 -4.55 16.81 -3.05
CA LYS A 379 -3.33 16.23 -2.49
C LYS A 379 -2.86 15.15 -3.44
N VAL A 380 -1.67 15.30 -4.02
CA VAL A 380 -1.08 14.38 -4.99
C VAL A 380 0.02 13.57 -4.31
N GLU A 381 -0.03 12.24 -4.45
CA GLU A 381 0.90 11.29 -3.85
C GLU A 381 1.36 10.27 -4.90
N ASN A 382 2.68 10.02 -4.98
CA ASN A 382 3.23 8.96 -5.81
C ASN A 382 2.84 7.58 -5.23
N MET A 383 2.38 6.65 -6.06
CA MET A 383 1.96 5.31 -5.62
C MET A 383 3.11 4.45 -5.05
N GLY A 384 4.36 4.89 -5.20
CA GLY A 384 5.53 4.19 -4.68
C GLY A 384 5.85 2.87 -5.41
N ALA A 385 6.99 2.28 -5.07
CA ALA A 385 7.33 0.95 -5.56
C ALA A 385 6.56 -0.12 -4.75
N PRO A 386 6.09 -1.23 -5.37
CA PRO A 386 6.34 -1.66 -6.74
C PRO A 386 5.31 -1.19 -7.79
N MET A 387 4.33 -0.36 -7.43
CA MET A 387 3.38 0.19 -8.40
C MET A 387 4.14 0.98 -9.46
N ASN A 388 5.00 1.88 -9.04
CA ASN A 388 5.90 2.62 -9.89
C ASN A 388 7.31 2.00 -9.94
N SER A 389 7.99 2.21 -11.06
CA SER A 389 9.34 1.75 -11.36
C SER A 389 10.13 2.87 -12.05
N ALA A 390 11.40 2.63 -12.41
CA ALA A 390 12.15 3.59 -13.21
C ALA A 390 11.63 3.75 -14.66
N ALA A 391 10.85 2.79 -15.15
CA ALA A 391 10.25 2.80 -16.48
C ALA A 391 8.93 3.60 -16.52
N ASP A 392 8.19 3.53 -17.62
CA ASP A 392 6.85 4.11 -17.69
C ASP A 392 5.84 3.19 -17.00
N ASP A 393 5.05 3.75 -16.09
CA ASP A 393 3.96 3.11 -15.38
C ASP A 393 2.70 3.97 -15.51
N PHE A 394 1.62 3.43 -16.12
CA PHE A 394 0.48 4.24 -16.51
C PHE A 394 -0.80 3.42 -16.74
N GLY A 395 -1.93 4.11 -16.97
CA GLY A 395 -3.20 3.52 -17.40
C GLY A 395 -3.73 2.50 -16.40
N ILE A 396 -3.83 2.93 -15.13
CA ILE A 396 -4.37 2.11 -14.05
C ILE A 396 -5.88 1.96 -14.16
N THR A 397 -6.38 0.78 -13.82
CA THR A 397 -7.80 0.50 -13.60
C THR A 397 -7.97 -0.35 -12.35
N PHE A 398 -9.00 -0.04 -11.55
CA PHE A 398 -9.32 -0.80 -10.35
C PHE A 398 -10.53 -1.70 -10.59
N GLY A 399 -10.52 -2.87 -9.96
CA GLY A 399 -11.67 -3.69 -9.74
C GLY A 399 -12.24 -3.47 -8.33
N LYS A 400 -12.70 -4.54 -7.69
CA LYS A 400 -13.14 -4.52 -6.30
C LYS A 400 -11.96 -4.27 -5.36
N GLY A 401 -12.14 -3.39 -4.41
CA GLY A 401 -11.11 -3.10 -3.42
C GLY A 401 -9.84 -2.50 -4.02
N GLU A 402 -8.70 -2.86 -3.47
CA GLU A 402 -7.38 -2.36 -3.86
C GLU A 402 -6.65 -3.35 -4.80
N SER A 403 -7.35 -3.80 -5.85
CA SER A 403 -6.80 -4.67 -6.89
C SER A 403 -7.18 -4.18 -8.27
N GLY A 404 -6.39 -4.54 -9.28
CA GLY A 404 -6.64 -4.14 -10.65
C GLY A 404 -5.49 -4.42 -11.60
N PHE A 405 -5.41 -3.58 -12.66
CA PHE A 405 -4.39 -3.69 -13.69
C PHE A 405 -3.83 -2.31 -14.06
N PHE A 406 -2.63 -2.29 -14.57
CA PHE A 406 -1.99 -1.10 -15.14
C PHE A 406 -0.98 -1.51 -16.23
N SER A 407 -0.41 -0.53 -16.89
CA SER A 407 0.56 -0.72 -17.97
C SER A 407 1.95 -0.33 -17.53
N SER A 408 2.96 -1.10 -17.97
CA SER A 408 4.37 -0.76 -17.75
C SER A 408 5.29 -1.38 -18.80
N ASN A 409 6.38 -0.67 -19.13
CA ASN A 409 7.46 -1.21 -19.97
C ASN A 409 8.69 -1.63 -19.14
N ARG A 410 8.55 -1.79 -17.83
CA ARG A 410 9.62 -2.01 -16.82
C ARG A 410 10.55 -3.19 -17.07
N THR A 411 10.17 -4.18 -17.83
CA THR A 411 10.98 -5.38 -18.07
C THR A 411 11.25 -5.64 -19.55
N ASP A 412 10.78 -4.78 -20.44
CA ASP A 412 10.98 -4.94 -21.88
C ASP A 412 12.08 -4.02 -22.38
N GLY A 413 13.27 -4.60 -22.65
CA GLY A 413 14.41 -3.85 -23.18
C GLY A 413 14.20 -3.28 -24.59
N ARG A 414 13.03 -3.51 -25.22
CA ARG A 414 12.62 -2.92 -26.51
C ARG A 414 11.74 -1.69 -26.32
N GLY A 415 11.28 -1.42 -25.06
CA GLY A 415 10.36 -0.34 -24.71
C GLY A 415 8.90 -0.64 -25.04
N TYR A 416 8.50 -1.92 -25.08
CA TYR A 416 7.10 -2.31 -25.28
C TYR A 416 6.37 -2.34 -23.96
N ASP A 417 5.16 -1.79 -23.95
CA ASP A 417 4.28 -1.77 -22.80
C ASP A 417 3.60 -3.13 -22.60
N HIS A 418 3.45 -3.52 -21.36
CA HIS A 418 2.77 -4.75 -20.95
C HIS A 418 1.81 -4.49 -19.79
N ILE A 419 0.76 -5.29 -19.72
CA ILE A 419 -0.22 -5.22 -18.64
C ILE A 419 0.32 -5.97 -17.41
N TYR A 420 0.22 -5.33 -16.26
CA TYR A 420 0.51 -5.88 -14.94
C TYR A 420 -0.74 -5.87 -14.08
N SER A 421 -0.93 -6.90 -13.29
CA SER A 421 -1.93 -6.92 -12.22
C SER A 421 -1.32 -6.42 -10.93
N PHE A 422 -2.13 -5.80 -10.10
CA PHE A 422 -1.75 -5.43 -8.74
C PHE A 422 -2.84 -5.81 -7.75
N VAL A 423 -2.44 -6.01 -6.51
CA VAL A 423 -3.31 -6.16 -5.35
C VAL A 423 -2.61 -5.61 -4.12
N LEU A 424 -3.33 -4.88 -3.28
CA LEU A 424 -2.91 -4.56 -1.93
C LEU A 424 -3.50 -5.63 -1.01
N PRO A 425 -2.69 -6.56 -0.49
CA PRO A 425 -3.18 -7.58 0.42
C PRO A 425 -3.75 -6.96 1.70
N ASP A 426 -4.76 -7.59 2.27
CA ASP A 426 -5.23 -7.23 3.60
C ASP A 426 -4.10 -7.37 4.62
N LEU A 427 -4.18 -6.60 5.70
CA LEU A 427 -3.24 -6.72 6.81
C LEU A 427 -3.40 -8.08 7.48
N GLU A 428 -2.30 -8.79 7.69
CA GLU A 428 -2.26 -9.96 8.54
C GLU A 428 -2.06 -9.52 10.00
N ILE A 429 -3.17 -9.35 10.72
CA ILE A 429 -3.17 -8.99 12.13
C ILE A 429 -3.51 -10.25 12.93
N TRP A 430 -2.62 -10.62 13.83
CA TRP A 430 -2.77 -11.80 14.67
C TRP A 430 -2.77 -11.43 16.14
N ILE A 431 -3.45 -12.22 16.96
CA ILE A 431 -3.28 -12.24 18.40
C ILE A 431 -2.89 -13.65 18.82
N SER A 432 -1.91 -13.73 19.70
CA SER A 432 -1.39 -14.98 20.24
C SER A 432 -1.07 -14.85 21.72
N GLY A 433 -0.94 -15.96 22.40
CA GLY A 433 -0.58 -16.00 23.81
C GLY A 433 -0.76 -17.37 24.39
N TRP A 434 -0.79 -17.42 25.71
CA TRP A 434 -0.97 -18.64 26.47
C TRP A 434 -2.16 -18.57 27.41
N VAL A 435 -2.80 -19.70 27.64
CA VAL A 435 -3.73 -19.90 28.73
C VAL A 435 -3.00 -20.71 29.79
N LEU A 436 -2.74 -20.09 30.91
CA LEU A 436 -1.98 -20.65 32.03
C LEU A 436 -2.87 -20.65 33.28
N ASP A 437 -2.52 -21.48 34.26
CA ASP A 437 -3.05 -21.35 35.60
C ASP A 437 -2.21 -20.41 36.48
N LYS A 438 -2.59 -20.22 37.74
CA LYS A 438 -1.85 -19.36 38.68
C LYS A 438 -0.46 -19.88 39.05
N ASP A 439 -0.21 -21.15 38.84
CA ASP A 439 1.12 -21.79 39.01
C ASP A 439 1.98 -21.70 37.71
N GLU A 440 1.49 -20.97 36.68
CA GLU A 440 2.12 -20.81 35.36
C GLU A 440 2.20 -22.13 34.56
N GLU A 441 1.33 -23.09 34.90
CA GLU A 441 1.24 -24.33 34.14
C GLU A 441 0.21 -24.16 33.00
N PRO A 442 0.47 -24.77 31.81
CA PRO A 442 -0.45 -24.69 30.69
C PRO A 442 -1.83 -25.27 31.02
N VAL A 443 -2.87 -24.57 30.55
CA VAL A 443 -4.25 -25.08 30.61
C VAL A 443 -4.66 -25.58 29.22
N PRO A 444 -4.45 -26.86 28.89
CA PRO A 444 -4.75 -27.39 27.58
C PRO A 444 -6.26 -27.44 27.30
N ASN A 445 -6.60 -27.28 26.03
CA ASN A 445 -7.99 -27.30 25.55
C ASN A 445 -8.88 -26.19 26.16
N ALA A 446 -8.29 -25.15 26.75
CA ALA A 446 -9.03 -23.96 27.12
C ALA A 446 -9.70 -23.36 25.88
N VAL A 447 -10.92 -22.87 26.02
CA VAL A 447 -11.69 -22.28 24.93
C VAL A 447 -11.65 -20.77 25.10
N ILE A 448 -11.14 -20.08 24.09
CA ILE A 448 -11.15 -18.62 24.00
C ILE A 448 -12.27 -18.23 23.03
N ARG A 449 -13.30 -17.55 23.54
CA ARG A 449 -14.36 -16.94 22.71
C ARG A 449 -14.00 -15.49 22.45
N ILE A 450 -14.17 -15.06 21.20
CA ILE A 450 -13.72 -13.76 20.70
C ILE A 450 -14.91 -13.11 20.01
N VAL A 451 -15.34 -11.96 20.51
CA VAL A 451 -16.47 -11.19 19.97
C VAL A 451 -15.99 -9.81 19.60
N GLY A 452 -16.14 -9.43 18.33
CA GLY A 452 -15.85 -8.10 17.82
C GLY A 452 -17.05 -7.17 17.88
N ASN A 453 -16.80 -5.87 17.95
CA ASN A 453 -17.85 -4.84 17.91
C ASN A 453 -18.51 -4.72 16.50
N ASP A 454 -17.95 -5.41 15.50
CA ASP A 454 -18.52 -5.60 14.15
C ASP A 454 -19.54 -6.76 14.09
N GLY A 455 -19.80 -7.44 15.24
CA GLY A 455 -20.65 -8.61 15.34
C GLY A 455 -19.95 -9.93 15.00
N SER A 456 -18.66 -9.92 14.70
CA SER A 456 -17.88 -11.14 14.52
C SER A 456 -17.84 -11.96 15.82
N ASN A 457 -17.93 -13.29 15.68
CA ASN A 457 -17.88 -14.22 16.82
C ASN A 457 -17.02 -15.42 16.41
N GLN A 458 -15.88 -15.56 17.05
CA GLN A 458 -14.89 -16.59 16.76
C GLN A 458 -14.59 -17.42 18.03
N LYS A 459 -13.97 -18.57 17.81
CA LYS A 459 -13.56 -19.47 18.87
C LYS A 459 -12.18 -20.03 18.57
N ALA A 460 -11.25 -19.87 19.51
CA ALA A 460 -9.98 -20.55 19.50
C ALA A 460 -9.94 -21.61 20.60
N VAL A 461 -9.08 -22.62 20.44
CA VAL A 461 -8.84 -23.66 21.45
C VAL A 461 -7.34 -23.72 21.72
N ALA A 462 -6.95 -23.60 22.98
CA ALA A 462 -5.56 -23.68 23.38
C ALA A 462 -4.98 -25.09 23.10
N LYS A 463 -3.75 -25.11 22.59
CA LYS A 463 -2.98 -26.32 22.33
C LYS A 463 -2.55 -27.01 23.64
N PRO A 464 -1.95 -28.20 23.60
CA PRO A 464 -1.46 -28.89 24.78
C PRO A 464 -0.47 -28.08 25.63
N ASP A 465 0.30 -27.19 25.01
CA ASP A 465 1.23 -26.27 25.68
C ASP A 465 0.56 -24.97 26.18
N GLY A 466 -0.78 -24.88 26.13
CA GLY A 466 -1.55 -23.72 26.51
C GLY A 466 -1.58 -22.61 25.46
N SER A 467 -0.80 -22.69 24.38
CA SER A 467 -0.73 -21.62 23.38
C SER A 467 -1.97 -21.54 22.50
N PHE A 468 -2.31 -20.33 22.07
CA PHE A 468 -3.34 -20.06 21.09
C PHE A 468 -2.90 -18.98 20.12
N ARG A 469 -3.53 -18.93 18.94
CA ARG A 469 -3.34 -17.90 17.93
C ARG A 469 -4.59 -17.82 17.06
N PHE A 470 -5.04 -16.60 16.72
CA PHE A 470 -6.10 -16.39 15.74
C PHE A 470 -5.99 -15.04 15.06
N PRO A 471 -6.56 -14.88 13.84
CA PRO A 471 -6.49 -13.64 13.09
C PRO A 471 -7.48 -12.61 13.62
N LEU A 472 -7.09 -11.33 13.55
CA LEU A 472 -7.92 -10.16 13.84
C LEU A 472 -8.16 -9.33 12.59
N GLN A 473 -9.19 -8.49 12.58
CA GLN A 473 -9.41 -7.47 11.58
C GLN A 473 -9.02 -6.09 12.12
N ARG A 474 -8.54 -5.21 11.26
CA ARG A 474 -8.16 -3.85 11.63
C ARG A 474 -9.38 -3.02 12.05
N GLY A 475 -9.22 -2.17 13.05
CA GLY A 475 -10.24 -1.22 13.50
C GLY A 475 -11.35 -1.84 14.32
N ILE A 476 -11.20 -3.11 14.74
CA ILE A 476 -12.19 -3.82 15.54
C ILE A 476 -11.75 -3.91 16.99
N SER A 477 -12.69 -3.60 17.90
CA SER A 477 -12.52 -3.84 19.34
C SER A 477 -13.08 -5.20 19.69
N TYR A 478 -12.27 -6.02 20.34
CA TYR A 478 -12.59 -7.39 20.71
C TYR A 478 -12.73 -7.57 22.22
N VAL A 479 -13.73 -8.33 22.62
CA VAL A 479 -13.85 -8.90 23.95
C VAL A 479 -13.55 -10.38 23.85
N MET A 480 -12.59 -10.84 24.66
CA MET A 480 -12.13 -12.22 24.68
C MET A 480 -12.42 -12.83 26.05
N LEU A 481 -12.99 -14.04 26.05
CA LEU A 481 -13.30 -14.80 27.24
C LEU A 481 -12.66 -16.18 27.16
N ALA A 482 -11.65 -16.42 27.98
CA ALA A 482 -11.03 -17.74 28.11
C ALA A 482 -11.64 -18.52 29.26
N GLY A 483 -11.90 -19.82 29.04
CA GLY A 483 -12.44 -20.72 30.06
C GLY A 483 -12.04 -22.16 29.79
N ALA A 484 -11.93 -22.94 30.86
CA ALA A 484 -11.64 -24.37 30.81
C ALA A 484 -12.42 -25.11 31.91
N LYS A 485 -12.66 -26.40 31.72
CA LYS A 485 -13.30 -27.23 32.74
C LYS A 485 -12.43 -27.27 34.01
N GLY A 486 -12.99 -26.93 35.15
CA GLY A 486 -12.25 -26.87 36.42
C GLY A 486 -11.57 -25.53 36.72
N TYR A 487 -11.84 -24.52 35.91
CA TYR A 487 -11.28 -23.17 36.06
C TYR A 487 -12.36 -22.10 35.96
N LEU A 488 -12.12 -20.95 36.60
CA LEU A 488 -12.89 -19.74 36.41
C LEU A 488 -12.56 -19.10 35.07
N ASN A 489 -13.52 -18.40 34.45
CA ASN A 489 -13.29 -17.66 33.22
C ASN A 489 -12.43 -16.42 33.48
N ALA A 490 -11.61 -16.06 32.49
CA ALA A 490 -10.87 -14.81 32.45
C ALA A 490 -11.24 -14.02 31.19
N LYS A 491 -11.45 -12.71 31.36
CA LYS A 491 -11.81 -11.77 30.30
C LYS A 491 -10.64 -10.86 29.96
N GLN A 492 -10.47 -10.56 28.69
CA GLN A 492 -9.53 -9.56 28.17
C GLN A 492 -10.23 -8.72 27.09
N GLU A 493 -9.83 -7.47 26.93
CA GLU A 493 -10.30 -6.58 25.89
C GLU A 493 -9.09 -6.12 25.06
N PHE A 494 -9.27 -6.05 23.75
CA PHE A 494 -8.22 -5.66 22.83
C PHE A 494 -8.81 -4.89 21.64
N THR A 495 -8.08 -3.87 21.14
CA THR A 495 -8.45 -3.10 19.96
C THR A 495 -7.30 -3.09 18.96
N SER A 496 -7.59 -3.41 17.70
CA SER A 496 -6.63 -3.53 16.60
C SER A 496 -6.61 -2.30 15.68
N ASP A 497 -6.90 -1.11 16.18
CA ASP A 497 -7.15 0.11 15.40
C ASP A 497 -5.88 0.77 14.84
N THR A 498 -4.73 0.55 15.43
CA THR A 498 -3.48 1.26 15.13
C THR A 498 -2.56 0.54 14.16
N ALA A 499 -2.88 -0.69 13.74
CA ALA A 499 -2.02 -1.45 12.84
C ALA A 499 -1.99 -0.84 11.44
N GLU A 500 -0.81 -0.42 10.99
CA GLU A 500 -0.54 0.06 9.61
C GLU A 500 0.23 -0.98 8.79
N GLU A 501 0.83 -1.96 9.46
CA GLU A 501 1.56 -3.09 8.91
C GLU A 501 1.04 -4.40 9.51
N ASP A 502 1.50 -5.54 8.99
CA ASP A 502 1.24 -6.84 9.58
C ASP A 502 1.73 -6.85 11.02
N ALA A 503 0.89 -7.32 11.94
CA ALA A 503 1.16 -7.25 13.36
C ALA A 503 0.75 -8.52 14.09
N GLU A 504 1.49 -8.87 15.13
CA GLU A 504 1.12 -9.91 16.07
C GLU A 504 1.17 -9.36 17.49
N TYR A 505 0.02 -9.45 18.18
CA TYR A 505 -0.15 -8.95 19.55
C TYR A 505 -0.16 -10.11 20.53
N GLY A 506 0.42 -9.89 21.72
CA GLY A 506 0.47 -10.88 22.81
C GLY A 506 -0.62 -10.62 23.86
N VAL A 507 -1.40 -11.64 24.21
CA VAL A 507 -2.38 -11.61 25.31
C VAL A 507 -2.40 -12.95 26.03
N ASP A 508 -2.05 -12.96 27.32
CA ASP A 508 -2.12 -14.15 28.14
C ASP A 508 -3.36 -14.17 29.01
N PHE A 509 -3.91 -15.36 29.25
CA PHE A 509 -4.99 -15.60 30.17
C PHE A 509 -4.49 -16.43 31.35
N ILE A 510 -4.71 -15.93 32.57
CA ILE A 510 -4.42 -16.64 33.79
C ILE A 510 -5.73 -17.11 34.39
N LEU A 511 -5.97 -18.42 34.40
CA LEU A 511 -7.20 -19.02 34.93
C LEU A 511 -7.00 -19.50 36.37
N ALA A 512 -7.95 -19.18 37.21
CA ALA A 512 -7.98 -19.65 38.61
C ALA A 512 -8.70 -21.00 38.70
N SER A 513 -8.09 -21.97 39.40
CA SER A 513 -8.70 -23.28 39.60
C SER A 513 -9.93 -23.19 40.52
N ILE A 514 -10.99 -23.96 40.24
CA ILE A 514 -12.13 -24.10 41.13
C ILE A 514 -11.95 -25.22 42.16
N HIS A 515 -10.90 -26.02 42.03
CA HIS A 515 -10.67 -27.20 42.88
C HIS A 515 -9.54 -27.01 43.89
N LYS A 516 -8.71 -26.00 43.74
CA LYS A 516 -7.56 -25.72 44.60
C LYS A 516 -7.64 -24.29 45.10
N PRO A 517 -7.19 -24.03 46.36
CA PRO A 517 -7.02 -22.67 46.84
C PRO A 517 -6.04 -21.88 45.97
N VAL A 518 -6.40 -20.65 45.66
CA VAL A 518 -5.63 -19.76 44.79
C VAL A 518 -5.09 -18.59 45.62
N VAL A 519 -3.77 -18.46 45.67
CA VAL A 519 -3.14 -17.34 46.38
C VAL A 519 -3.47 -16.03 45.70
N VAL A 520 -3.85 -15.04 46.46
CA VAL A 520 -3.98 -13.65 46.01
C VAL A 520 -2.66 -12.96 46.33
N ASP A 521 -1.81 -12.81 45.34
CA ASP A 521 -0.50 -12.20 45.49
C ASP A 521 -0.64 -10.71 45.89
N ASN A 522 0.39 -10.16 46.51
CA ASN A 522 0.49 -8.74 46.87
C ASN A 522 -0.58 -8.23 47.87
N ILE A 523 -1.05 -9.08 48.74
CA ILE A 523 -1.89 -8.64 49.87
C ILE A 523 -0.99 -8.35 51.07
N PHE A 524 -0.93 -7.09 51.47
CA PHE A 524 -0.06 -6.60 52.53
C PHE A 524 -0.90 -6.01 53.69
N TYR A 525 -0.49 -6.32 54.90
CA TYR A 525 -1.03 -5.76 56.14
C TYR A 525 0.05 -5.02 56.90
N ASP A 526 -0.32 -4.09 57.77
CA ASP A 526 0.61 -3.56 58.76
C ASP A 526 0.98 -4.63 59.76
N PHE A 527 2.18 -4.48 60.34
CA PHE A 527 2.64 -5.42 61.34
C PHE A 527 1.60 -5.55 62.49
N ASP A 528 1.26 -6.77 62.82
CA ASP A 528 0.28 -7.11 63.84
C ASP A 528 -1.12 -6.50 63.63
N LYS A 529 -1.50 -6.18 62.40
CA LYS A 529 -2.79 -5.59 62.03
C LYS A 529 -3.49 -6.37 60.94
N ALA A 530 -4.79 -6.13 60.83
CA ALA A 530 -5.63 -6.61 59.75
C ALA A 530 -5.98 -5.50 58.75
N THR A 531 -5.43 -4.29 58.90
CA THR A 531 -5.67 -3.18 57.99
C THR A 531 -4.91 -3.39 56.70
N LEU A 532 -5.64 -3.41 55.57
CA LEU A 532 -5.08 -3.51 54.25
C LEU A 532 -4.28 -2.26 53.89
N ARG A 533 -3.08 -2.45 53.35
CA ARG A 533 -2.29 -1.37 52.79
C ARG A 533 -2.81 -0.94 51.42
N LEU A 534 -2.47 0.26 51.02
CA LEU A 534 -2.91 0.83 49.75
C LEU A 534 -2.48 -0.01 48.54
N GLU A 535 -1.28 -0.61 48.62
CA GLU A 535 -0.68 -1.46 47.62
C GLU A 535 -1.51 -2.73 47.34
N SER A 536 -2.27 -3.21 48.32
CA SER A 536 -3.12 -4.40 48.17
C SER A 536 -4.37 -4.15 47.34
N LYS A 537 -4.74 -2.90 47.09
CA LYS A 537 -5.98 -2.58 46.36
C LYS A 537 -5.98 -3.08 44.93
N THR A 538 -4.87 -2.96 44.24
CA THR A 538 -4.75 -3.44 42.84
C THR A 538 -5.04 -4.94 42.72
N ALA A 539 -4.44 -5.76 43.60
CA ALA A 539 -4.68 -7.19 43.63
C ALA A 539 -6.11 -7.57 43.98
N LEU A 540 -6.74 -6.78 44.88
CA LEU A 540 -8.12 -6.99 45.25
C LEU A 540 -9.11 -6.52 44.17
N ASP A 541 -8.78 -5.48 43.40
CA ASP A 541 -9.56 -5.05 42.25
C ASP A 541 -9.52 -6.10 41.13
N GLU A 542 -8.36 -6.74 40.92
CA GLU A 542 -8.23 -7.87 40.01
C GLU A 542 -9.10 -9.06 40.44
N LEU A 543 -9.08 -9.41 41.75
CA LEU A 543 -9.95 -10.46 42.27
C LEU A 543 -11.44 -10.08 42.14
N ALA A 544 -11.81 -8.83 42.41
CA ALA A 544 -13.17 -8.34 42.20
C ALA A 544 -13.58 -8.47 40.74
N GLN A 545 -12.66 -8.22 39.77
CA GLN A 545 -12.93 -8.40 38.34
C GLN A 545 -13.16 -9.88 38.02
N VAL A 546 -12.34 -10.79 38.52
CA VAL A 546 -12.54 -12.25 38.35
C VAL A 546 -13.93 -12.65 38.87
N LEU A 547 -14.38 -12.12 40.01
CA LEU A 547 -15.71 -12.40 40.54
C LEU A 547 -16.85 -11.79 39.73
N ARG A 548 -16.64 -10.64 39.07
CA ARG A 548 -17.61 -10.04 38.13
C ARG A 548 -17.71 -10.87 36.86
N ASP A 549 -16.59 -11.35 36.33
CA ASP A 549 -16.55 -12.19 35.14
C ASP A 549 -17.13 -13.59 35.36
N ASN A 550 -17.25 -14.01 36.65
CA ASN A 550 -17.82 -15.27 37.08
C ASN A 550 -18.97 -15.04 38.09
N PRO A 551 -20.11 -14.49 37.66
CA PRO A 551 -21.19 -14.05 38.59
C PRO A 551 -21.89 -15.18 39.36
N ASN A 552 -21.74 -16.41 38.88
CA ASN A 552 -22.35 -17.62 39.47
C ASN A 552 -21.48 -18.30 40.54
N VAL A 553 -20.39 -17.65 40.97
CA VAL A 553 -19.41 -18.24 41.88
C VAL A 553 -19.52 -17.65 43.27
N THR A 554 -19.42 -18.49 44.30
CA THR A 554 -19.18 -18.10 45.70
C THR A 554 -17.81 -18.57 46.12
N ILE A 555 -17.14 -17.76 46.97
CA ILE A 555 -15.78 -18.04 47.42
C ILE A 555 -15.66 -17.96 48.95
N GLU A 556 -14.70 -18.72 49.48
CA GLU A 556 -14.13 -18.50 50.80
C GLU A 556 -12.82 -17.72 50.63
N MET A 557 -12.67 -16.64 51.40
CA MET A 557 -11.40 -15.94 51.60
C MET A 557 -10.72 -16.51 52.82
N ALA A 558 -9.59 -17.15 52.62
CA ALA A 558 -8.80 -17.77 53.69
C ALA A 558 -7.51 -16.96 53.92
N SER A 559 -7.22 -16.65 55.18
CA SER A 559 -5.92 -16.07 55.57
C SER A 559 -5.18 -16.98 56.52
N HIS A 560 -3.85 -16.93 56.37
CA HIS A 560 -2.91 -17.75 57.11
C HIS A 560 -1.84 -16.87 57.76
N THR A 561 -1.31 -17.32 58.89
CA THR A 561 -0.16 -16.71 59.57
C THR A 561 1.05 -17.61 59.42
N ASP A 562 2.19 -17.14 59.89
CA ASP A 562 3.35 -17.95 60.24
C ASP A 562 3.16 -18.64 61.60
N ARG A 563 4.16 -19.34 62.05
CA ARG A 563 4.25 -20.08 63.30
C ARG A 563 4.50 -19.20 64.54
N MET A 564 4.58 -17.87 64.39
CA MET A 564 4.92 -16.96 65.50
C MET A 564 3.65 -16.54 66.22
N GLY A 565 3.56 -16.86 67.51
CA GLY A 565 2.42 -16.52 68.38
C GLY A 565 1.70 -17.76 68.91
N SER A 566 0.54 -17.59 69.61
CA SER A 566 -0.29 -18.73 69.98
C SER A 566 -1.28 -19.07 68.89
N ASP A 567 -1.71 -20.32 68.83
CA ASP A 567 -2.70 -20.80 67.85
C ASP A 567 -3.99 -19.94 67.88
N GLU A 568 -4.50 -19.63 69.12
CA GLU A 568 -5.71 -18.82 69.23
C GLU A 568 -5.53 -17.39 68.71
N TYR A 569 -4.36 -16.80 68.98
CA TYR A 569 -4.01 -15.48 68.47
C TYR A 569 -3.89 -15.49 66.94
N ASN A 570 -3.22 -16.49 66.37
CA ASN A 570 -3.03 -16.66 64.92
C ASN A 570 -4.36 -16.89 64.18
N ILE A 571 -5.28 -17.65 64.77
CA ILE A 571 -6.63 -17.85 64.22
C ILE A 571 -7.41 -16.54 64.23
N ASP A 572 -7.41 -15.76 65.35
CA ASP A 572 -8.10 -14.47 65.41
C ASP A 572 -7.50 -13.45 64.40
N LEU A 573 -6.19 -13.32 64.35
CA LEU A 573 -5.51 -12.40 63.44
C LEU A 573 -5.80 -12.72 61.98
N SER A 574 -5.71 -13.99 61.58
CA SER A 574 -6.01 -14.44 60.22
C SER A 574 -7.51 -14.24 59.90
N GLY A 575 -8.43 -14.49 60.84
CA GLY A 575 -9.86 -14.23 60.67
C GLY A 575 -10.16 -12.76 60.40
N ARG A 576 -9.55 -11.85 61.18
CA ARG A 576 -9.68 -10.40 60.96
C ARG A 576 -9.11 -9.96 59.61
N ARG A 577 -7.99 -10.56 59.14
CA ARG A 577 -7.40 -10.31 57.84
C ARG A 577 -8.30 -10.77 56.69
N ALA A 578 -8.83 -12.00 56.76
CA ALA A 578 -9.78 -12.51 55.77
C ALA A 578 -11.03 -11.63 55.68
N LYS A 579 -11.53 -11.17 56.83
CA LYS A 579 -12.69 -10.26 56.90
C LYS A 579 -12.40 -8.91 56.26
N SER A 580 -11.21 -8.32 56.47
CA SER A 580 -10.83 -7.05 55.83
C SER A 580 -10.84 -7.12 54.32
N VAL A 581 -10.43 -8.26 53.72
CA VAL A 581 -10.50 -8.50 52.29
C VAL A 581 -11.94 -8.56 51.82
N ILE A 582 -12.80 -9.27 52.50
CA ILE A 582 -14.23 -9.35 52.19
C ILE A 582 -14.90 -7.98 52.28
N ASP A 583 -14.62 -7.21 53.32
CA ASP A 583 -15.18 -5.86 53.50
C ASP A 583 -14.76 -4.95 52.33
N TYR A 584 -13.53 -5.09 51.84
CA TYR A 584 -13.09 -4.40 50.62
C TYR A 584 -13.85 -4.86 49.36
N LEU A 585 -13.97 -6.16 49.10
CA LEU A 585 -14.70 -6.71 47.94
C LEU A 585 -16.18 -6.26 47.96
N ILE A 586 -16.81 -6.20 49.10
CA ILE A 586 -18.17 -5.66 49.26
C ILE A 586 -18.19 -4.17 48.89
N SER A 587 -17.20 -3.40 49.37
CA SER A 587 -17.12 -1.96 49.07
C SER A 587 -16.99 -1.63 47.60
N VAL A 588 -16.41 -2.54 46.79
CA VAL A 588 -16.29 -2.42 45.35
C VAL A 588 -17.39 -3.16 44.57
N GLY A 589 -18.46 -3.57 45.24
CA GLY A 589 -19.72 -4.03 44.65
C GLY A 589 -19.90 -5.53 44.49
N ILE A 590 -19.09 -6.36 45.12
CA ILE A 590 -19.35 -7.81 45.19
C ILE A 590 -20.42 -8.08 46.26
N LYS A 591 -21.41 -8.90 45.93
CA LYS A 591 -22.52 -9.22 46.88
C LYS A 591 -22.01 -10.00 48.09
N PRO A 592 -22.42 -9.64 49.34
CA PRO A 592 -21.95 -10.27 50.56
C PRO A 592 -22.21 -11.78 50.63
N ASP A 593 -23.35 -12.24 50.09
CA ASP A 593 -23.77 -13.65 50.10
C ASP A 593 -22.93 -14.55 49.16
N ARG A 594 -22.06 -13.95 48.36
CA ARG A 594 -21.08 -14.66 47.54
C ARG A 594 -19.75 -14.89 48.28
N LEU A 595 -19.56 -14.34 49.47
CA LEU A 595 -18.27 -14.24 50.13
C LEU A 595 -18.34 -14.83 51.55
N GLN A 596 -17.39 -15.69 51.90
CA GLN A 596 -17.18 -16.20 53.24
C GLN A 596 -15.75 -15.92 53.69
N SER A 597 -15.51 -15.56 54.95
CA SER A 597 -14.18 -15.36 55.52
C SER A 597 -13.82 -16.47 56.52
N GLN A 598 -12.59 -16.96 56.43
CA GLN A 598 -12.07 -17.95 57.35
C GLN A 598 -10.59 -17.67 57.67
N GLY A 599 -10.29 -17.63 58.98
CA GLY A 599 -8.92 -17.63 59.45
C GLY A 599 -8.47 -19.04 59.78
N TYR A 600 -7.31 -19.42 59.34
CA TYR A 600 -6.74 -20.74 59.59
C TYR A 600 -5.49 -20.67 60.47
N GLY A 601 -5.01 -19.48 60.87
CA GLY A 601 -3.74 -19.36 61.58
C GLY A 601 -2.61 -20.08 60.85
N GLU A 602 -1.84 -20.84 61.56
CA GLU A 602 -0.75 -21.68 61.05
C GLU A 602 -1.17 -23.13 60.73
N SER A 603 -2.44 -23.50 60.99
CA SER A 603 -2.95 -24.88 60.91
C SER A 603 -2.92 -25.47 59.48
N ARG A 604 -2.74 -24.63 58.44
CA ARG A 604 -2.65 -25.07 57.06
C ARG A 604 -1.37 -24.55 56.42
N PRO A 605 -0.20 -25.20 56.69
CA PRO A 605 1.06 -24.82 56.07
C PRO A 605 1.01 -24.93 54.54
N LYS A 606 1.74 -24.05 53.83
CA LYS A 606 1.82 -24.05 52.38
C LYS A 606 2.64 -25.24 51.87
N THR A 607 2.15 -25.92 50.85
CA THR A 607 2.91 -26.85 50.06
C THR A 607 3.60 -26.10 48.95
N ILE A 608 4.88 -26.33 48.73
CA ILE A 608 5.66 -25.70 47.68
C ILE A 608 5.20 -26.23 46.33
N THR A 609 4.69 -25.33 45.48
CA THR A 609 4.35 -25.61 44.09
C THR A 609 5.57 -25.54 43.21
N LYS A 610 5.49 -26.00 41.98
CA LYS A 610 6.58 -25.92 40.97
C LYS A 610 7.00 -24.45 40.73
N LYS A 611 6.05 -23.51 40.74
CA LYS A 611 6.33 -22.07 40.65
C LYS A 611 7.14 -21.60 41.86
N LEU A 612 6.73 -21.94 43.07
CA LEU A 612 7.46 -21.58 44.28
C LEU A 612 8.88 -22.20 44.33
N ALA A 613 9.05 -23.45 43.90
CA ALA A 613 10.37 -24.09 43.82
C ALA A 613 11.29 -23.38 42.79
N ARG A 614 10.76 -22.80 41.75
CA ARG A 614 11.55 -21.96 40.80
C ARG A 614 11.94 -20.60 41.41
N LEU A 615 11.02 -19.98 42.15
CA LEU A 615 11.27 -18.67 42.77
C LEU A 615 12.19 -18.80 44.00
N TYR A 616 12.10 -19.91 44.72
CA TYR A 616 12.82 -20.20 45.97
C TYR A 616 13.57 -21.53 45.85
N PRO A 617 14.75 -21.56 45.18
CA PRO A 617 15.48 -22.81 44.88
C PRO A 617 15.95 -23.64 46.08
N GLN A 618 15.90 -23.07 47.30
CA GLN A 618 16.18 -23.78 48.55
C GLN A 618 15.08 -24.76 48.92
N PHE A 619 13.87 -24.64 48.39
CA PHE A 619 12.77 -25.57 48.59
C PHE A 619 12.52 -26.44 47.35
N LYS A 620 12.01 -27.65 47.57
CA LYS A 620 11.63 -28.58 46.52
C LYS A 620 10.13 -28.60 46.31
N GLU A 621 9.72 -28.84 45.10
CA GLU A 621 8.30 -29.08 44.83
C GLU A 621 7.76 -30.22 45.68
N GLY A 622 6.63 -29.99 46.35
CA GLY A 622 6.00 -30.92 47.29
C GLY A 622 6.42 -30.77 48.75
N ASP A 623 7.43 -29.98 49.07
CA ASP A 623 7.76 -29.67 50.49
C ASP A 623 6.56 -28.99 51.16
N VAL A 624 6.23 -29.42 52.38
CA VAL A 624 5.16 -28.81 53.19
C VAL A 624 5.81 -27.99 54.31
N LEU A 625 5.54 -26.69 54.34
CA LEU A 625 6.20 -25.75 55.27
C LEU A 625 5.55 -25.82 56.67
N THR A 626 5.60 -27.01 57.28
CA THR A 626 5.21 -27.20 58.67
C THR A 626 6.20 -26.56 59.64
N GLU A 627 5.81 -26.31 60.89
CA GLU A 627 6.73 -25.78 61.92
C GLU A 627 7.99 -26.67 62.07
N GLU A 628 7.80 -27.99 62.13
CA GLU A 628 8.89 -28.95 62.25
C GLU A 628 9.86 -28.86 61.03
N TYR A 629 9.31 -28.73 59.84
CA TYR A 629 10.13 -28.57 58.62
C TYR A 629 10.90 -27.27 58.66
N ILE A 630 10.25 -26.16 59.05
CA ILE A 630 10.88 -24.83 59.08
C ILE A 630 12.00 -24.78 60.12
N LEU A 631 11.79 -25.30 61.30
CA LEU A 631 12.79 -25.33 62.35
C LEU A 631 14.06 -26.10 61.98
N ALA A 632 13.99 -27.02 61.02
CA ALA A 632 15.15 -27.78 60.50
C ALA A 632 15.93 -26.99 59.43
N LEU A 633 15.43 -25.85 58.95
CA LEU A 633 16.10 -25.03 57.94
C LEU A 633 17.15 -24.08 58.54
N PRO A 634 18.09 -23.57 57.74
CA PRO A 634 18.94 -22.43 58.09
C PRO A 634 18.04 -21.20 58.46
N GLU A 635 18.48 -20.39 59.41
CA GLU A 635 17.73 -19.23 59.92
C GLU A 635 17.21 -18.29 58.83
N ALA A 636 18.03 -18.03 57.78
CA ALA A 636 17.63 -17.21 56.64
C ALA A 636 16.50 -17.83 55.82
N ASP A 637 16.45 -19.15 55.70
CA ASP A 637 15.41 -19.88 54.95
C ASP A 637 14.14 -20.05 55.78
N GLN A 638 14.25 -20.03 57.11
CA GLN A 638 13.05 -20.04 58.01
C GLN A 638 12.20 -18.82 57.78
N GLU A 639 12.75 -17.60 57.72
CA GLU A 639 12.02 -16.37 57.48
C GLU A 639 11.32 -16.39 56.08
N VAL A 640 11.98 -16.94 55.07
CA VAL A 640 11.38 -17.11 53.73
C VAL A 640 10.19 -18.07 53.79
N ALA A 641 10.33 -19.18 54.51
CA ALA A 641 9.24 -20.16 54.65
C ALA A 641 8.06 -19.57 55.45
N ASP A 642 8.33 -18.82 56.53
CA ASP A 642 7.36 -18.11 57.32
C ASP A 642 6.62 -17.07 56.46
N GLN A 643 7.32 -16.34 55.60
CA GLN A 643 6.73 -15.39 54.68
C GLN A 643 5.82 -16.07 53.64
N ILE A 644 6.18 -17.23 53.11
CA ILE A 644 5.33 -18.02 52.18
C ILE A 644 4.05 -18.50 52.93
N ASN A 645 4.14 -18.84 54.21
CA ASN A 645 3.01 -19.24 55.01
C ASN A 645 2.07 -18.04 55.30
N ARG A 646 2.58 -16.82 55.49
CA ARG A 646 1.79 -15.58 55.63
C ARG A 646 1.11 -15.21 54.33
N ARG A 647 0.00 -15.81 54.02
CA ARG A 647 -0.70 -15.64 52.76
C ARG A 647 -2.20 -15.44 52.91
N THR A 648 -2.80 -14.86 51.91
CA THR A 648 -4.26 -14.82 51.72
C THR A 648 -4.58 -15.56 50.40
N GLU A 649 -5.55 -16.45 50.45
CA GLU A 649 -5.99 -17.23 49.29
C GLU A 649 -7.50 -17.29 49.21
N PHE A 650 -8.06 -17.54 48.04
CA PHE A 650 -9.47 -17.83 47.89
C PHE A 650 -9.68 -19.26 47.39
N GLN A 651 -10.81 -19.84 47.80
CA GLN A 651 -11.27 -21.13 47.32
C GLN A 651 -12.71 -21.01 46.86
N VAL A 652 -13.02 -21.63 45.71
CA VAL A 652 -14.39 -21.68 45.18
C VAL A 652 -15.21 -22.66 46.01
N LEU A 653 -16.32 -22.17 46.56
CA LEU A 653 -17.29 -22.97 47.34
C LEU A 653 -18.38 -23.53 46.44
N SER A 654 -18.89 -22.73 45.50
CA SER A 654 -19.95 -23.12 44.58
C SER A 654 -19.84 -22.35 43.28
N ILE A 655 -20.28 -22.99 42.18
CA ILE A 655 -20.38 -22.41 40.83
C ILE A 655 -21.84 -22.26 40.37
N ASN A 656 -22.79 -22.41 41.29
CA ASN A 656 -24.23 -22.42 41.00
C ASN A 656 -25.00 -21.29 41.71
N TYR A 657 -24.31 -20.24 42.10
CA TYR A 657 -24.96 -19.07 42.70
C TYR A 657 -25.89 -18.41 41.68
N GLN A 658 -27.13 -18.14 42.08
CA GLN A 658 -28.11 -17.45 41.23
C GLN A 658 -28.31 -16.03 41.75
N MET A 659 -28.08 -15.05 40.86
CA MET A 659 -28.45 -13.66 41.12
C MET A 659 -29.97 -13.52 40.89
N TYR A 660 -30.74 -13.36 41.93
CA TYR A 660 -32.14 -12.96 41.84
C TYR A 660 -32.26 -11.44 41.76
#